data_8e7b038b58f2f99b4238e255e3b4ba1f
#
_entry.id   8e7b038b58f2f99b4238e255e3b4ba1f
#
_cell.length_a   1.000
_cell.length_b   1.000
_cell.length_c   1.000
_cell.angle_alpha   90.00
_cell.angle_beta   90.00
_cell.angle_gamma   90.00
#
_symmetry.space_group_name_H-M   'P 1'
#
loop_
_entity.id
_entity.type
_entity.pdbx_description
1 polymer ?
#
loop_
_entity_poly.entity_id
_entity_poly.type
_entity_poly.pdbx_seq_one_letter_code
_entity_poly.pdbx_strand_id
1 'polypeptide(L)'
;MDLFNQEDVNLTKIIELVKQLNYHNHQYHTLDTPVISDYEYDELYKQLLDLEQIYPNLVQEDSPTRRVGGVVSDKFSQIKHNVAMLSLSNIFSDMSLTDNDKRHIELIQFINRISKESLLDANQLEFVCSPKYDGVAISLTYESGLLVKAVTRGDGYTGEDVTNNVRTIKNIPLRIKHDLFMPQLLEVRGEILIFNQDFIKINQHQSQTNQKIYANPRNLAAGSIRQLDSTIAAKRPLKFFAYAIAQMSEDISKMDYFSDELQFLTDCGFMIAKECQVKLGMTGLIEYYEQMLQKRLALDYGIDGVVYKLNSIELQQKLGFIARAPRFAVAHKFPAQEVESKLLAIDIQVGRTGVLTPVAKIEPVLVGGVVVSNATLHNIDEISRKDIRVGDIVIVRRAGDVIPEIARSLLEYRTSELAIFKMPEFCPVCNSHVVREENEAAFRCVGGLYCLAQKKHAITHFASKLALNIDGMGEKVVEQLVENHLINNIADIYSLSMDSLMKLERFGQKSSENLISAINQSKNTTLNRIIYGLGIRNVGEQTAKDLAKAFGSLDNLIVATREALLQVSEVGDVVATSIIDFFAEAHNCEIITRLVDVGVSYELVKAQNRYHAQITGQIYVITGSFVNYKREDIKAVLENYGAKVASSVSK
;
A
#
# COMPACT_ATOMS: atom_id res chain seq x y z
N MET A 1 -14.20 -49.52 -33.49
CA MET A 1 -12.81 -49.38 -33.09
C MET A 1 -12.31 -48.00 -33.57
N ASP A 2 -11.91 -46.99 -32.85
CA ASP A 2 -11.92 -46.73 -31.42
C ASP A 2 -11.87 -45.22 -31.24
N LEU A 3 -12.97 -44.52 -31.16
CA LEU A 3 -13.01 -43.10 -30.80
C LEU A 3 -12.50 -42.90 -29.36
N PHE A 4 -12.77 -43.86 -28.49
CA PHE A 4 -12.32 -43.84 -27.08
C PHE A 4 -10.80 -44.03 -26.92
N ASN A 5 -10.12 -44.74 -27.81
CA ASN A 5 -8.68 -44.98 -27.74
C ASN A 5 -7.88 -43.78 -28.25
N GLN A 6 -8.45 -42.90 -29.06
CA GLN A 6 -7.79 -41.75 -29.67
C GLN A 6 -7.83 -40.51 -28.73
N GLU A 7 -8.89 -40.35 -27.96
CA GLU A 7 -8.97 -39.29 -26.91
C GLU A 7 -7.97 -39.55 -25.78
N ASP A 8 -7.85 -40.81 -25.32
CA ASP A 8 -6.88 -41.17 -24.27
C ASP A 8 -5.42 -40.97 -24.73
N VAL A 9 -5.12 -41.28 -25.97
CA VAL A 9 -3.77 -41.04 -26.56
C VAL A 9 -3.47 -39.54 -26.65
N ASN A 10 -4.44 -38.73 -27.07
CA ASN A 10 -4.27 -37.30 -27.20
C ASN A 10 -4.18 -36.61 -25.83
N LEU A 11 -4.97 -37.04 -24.83
CA LEU A 11 -4.85 -36.58 -23.45
C LEU A 11 -3.48 -36.88 -22.89
N THR A 12 -2.96 -38.09 -23.07
CA THR A 12 -1.62 -38.47 -22.62
C THR A 12 -0.55 -37.58 -23.27
N LYS A 13 -0.66 -37.30 -24.56
CA LYS A 13 0.26 -36.44 -25.30
C LYS A 13 0.20 -34.97 -24.81
N ILE A 14 -0.99 -34.44 -24.55
CA ILE A 14 -1.17 -33.10 -23.99
C ILE A 14 -0.53 -33.01 -22.61
N ILE A 15 -0.76 -33.97 -21.71
CA ILE A 15 -0.17 -34.03 -20.37
C ILE A 15 1.35 -34.04 -20.46
N GLU A 16 1.91 -34.84 -21.38
CA GLU A 16 3.36 -34.95 -21.57
C GLU A 16 3.96 -33.62 -22.06
N LEU A 17 3.36 -32.96 -23.04
CA LEU A 17 3.79 -31.66 -23.55
C LEU A 17 3.70 -30.56 -22.48
N VAL A 18 2.62 -30.52 -21.70
CA VAL A 18 2.45 -29.60 -20.57
C VAL A 18 3.59 -29.81 -19.55
N LYS A 19 3.89 -31.07 -19.21
CA LYS A 19 4.95 -31.44 -18.28
C LYS A 19 6.33 -30.99 -18.80
N GLN A 20 6.66 -31.25 -20.06
CA GLN A 20 7.92 -30.87 -20.70
C GLN A 20 8.06 -29.35 -20.74
N LEU A 21 7.07 -28.62 -21.22
CA LEU A 21 7.11 -27.17 -21.30
C LEU A 21 7.20 -26.48 -19.94
N ASN A 22 6.50 -26.98 -18.92
CA ASN A 22 6.64 -26.47 -17.56
C ASN A 22 8.02 -26.76 -16.97
N TYR A 23 8.65 -27.91 -17.30
CA TYR A 23 10.02 -28.21 -16.90
C TYR A 23 11.02 -27.21 -17.57
N HIS A 24 10.90 -26.98 -18.89
CA HIS A 24 11.78 -26.04 -19.59
C HIS A 24 11.59 -24.60 -19.14
N ASN A 25 10.35 -24.19 -18.83
CA ASN A 25 10.06 -22.89 -18.22
C ASN A 25 10.79 -22.74 -16.88
N HIS A 26 10.78 -23.76 -16.03
CA HIS A 26 11.48 -23.74 -14.75
C HIS A 26 13.00 -23.64 -14.94
N GLN A 27 13.59 -24.43 -15.83
CA GLN A 27 15.01 -24.38 -16.14
C GLN A 27 15.43 -23.00 -16.64
N TYR A 28 14.69 -22.43 -17.56
CA TYR A 28 15.01 -21.14 -18.18
C TYR A 28 14.75 -19.94 -17.26
N HIS A 29 13.55 -19.86 -16.65
CA HIS A 29 13.10 -18.64 -15.96
C HIS A 29 13.40 -18.60 -14.47
N THR A 30 13.60 -19.77 -13.83
CA THR A 30 13.87 -19.89 -12.39
C THR A 30 15.32 -20.21 -12.10
N LEU A 31 15.89 -21.20 -12.81
CA LEU A 31 17.27 -21.66 -12.57
C LEU A 31 18.32 -21.01 -13.45
N ASP A 32 17.90 -20.29 -14.51
CA ASP A 32 18.80 -19.67 -15.51
C ASP A 32 19.77 -20.67 -16.16
N THR A 33 19.29 -21.91 -16.38
CA THR A 33 20.03 -23.04 -16.96
C THR A 33 19.22 -23.68 -18.08
N PRO A 34 19.03 -23.01 -19.23
CA PRO A 34 18.27 -23.57 -20.35
C PRO A 34 18.91 -24.86 -20.86
N VAL A 35 18.07 -25.89 -21.05
CA VAL A 35 18.51 -27.22 -21.54
C VAL A 35 18.07 -27.51 -22.98
N ILE A 36 17.23 -26.62 -23.54
CA ILE A 36 16.84 -26.63 -24.96
C ILE A 36 16.96 -25.21 -25.54
N SER A 37 16.99 -25.10 -26.85
CA SER A 37 16.98 -23.81 -27.56
C SER A 37 15.57 -23.21 -27.56
N ASP A 38 15.47 -21.88 -27.76
CA ASP A 38 14.19 -21.17 -27.90
C ASP A 38 13.37 -21.77 -29.06
N TYR A 39 14.01 -22.17 -30.15
CA TYR A 39 13.33 -22.80 -31.28
C TYR A 39 12.69 -24.14 -30.90
N GLU A 40 13.39 -25.01 -30.16
CA GLU A 40 12.87 -26.30 -29.71
C GLU A 40 11.69 -26.08 -28.74
N TYR A 41 11.80 -25.07 -27.86
CA TYR A 41 10.68 -24.70 -26.97
C TYR A 41 9.45 -24.24 -27.77
N ASP A 42 9.64 -23.37 -28.76
CA ASP A 42 8.54 -22.85 -29.59
C ASP A 42 7.84 -23.97 -30.39
N GLU A 43 8.59 -24.96 -30.87
CA GLU A 43 8.02 -26.12 -31.55
C GLU A 43 7.15 -26.97 -30.60
N LEU A 44 7.61 -27.24 -29.38
CA LEU A 44 6.83 -27.96 -28.37
C LEU A 44 5.57 -27.16 -27.98
N TYR A 45 5.70 -25.84 -27.82
CA TYR A 45 4.60 -24.95 -27.48
C TYR A 45 3.52 -24.94 -28.58
N LYS A 46 3.95 -24.86 -29.84
CA LYS A 46 3.06 -24.93 -31.00
C LYS A 46 2.32 -26.25 -31.09
N GLN A 47 3.02 -27.39 -30.88
CA GLN A 47 2.38 -28.71 -30.86
C GLN A 47 1.30 -28.81 -29.78
N LEU A 48 1.55 -28.25 -28.58
CA LEU A 48 0.58 -28.21 -27.50
C LEU A 48 -0.63 -27.35 -27.89
N LEU A 49 -0.38 -26.14 -28.41
CA LEU A 49 -1.43 -25.21 -28.83
C LEU A 49 -2.36 -25.81 -29.89
N ASP A 50 -1.77 -26.47 -30.92
CA ASP A 50 -2.53 -27.12 -31.99
C ASP A 50 -3.41 -28.26 -31.45
N LEU A 51 -2.89 -29.06 -30.51
CA LEU A 51 -3.66 -30.14 -29.87
C LEU A 51 -4.78 -29.57 -28.98
N GLU A 52 -4.52 -28.53 -28.22
CA GLU A 52 -5.55 -27.91 -27.38
C GLU A 52 -6.64 -27.18 -28.17
N GLN A 53 -6.33 -26.66 -29.36
CA GLN A 53 -7.34 -26.12 -30.27
C GLN A 53 -8.27 -27.21 -30.84
N ILE A 54 -7.70 -28.39 -31.14
CA ILE A 54 -8.50 -29.53 -31.66
C ILE A 54 -9.33 -30.17 -30.54
N TYR A 55 -8.78 -30.23 -29.31
CA TYR A 55 -9.38 -30.88 -28.14
C TYR A 55 -9.53 -29.91 -26.94
N PRO A 56 -10.40 -28.90 -27.02
CA PRO A 56 -10.54 -27.89 -26.00
C PRO A 56 -10.97 -28.42 -24.63
N ASN A 57 -11.64 -29.57 -24.60
CA ASN A 57 -12.07 -30.24 -23.36
C ASN A 57 -10.91 -30.96 -22.63
N LEU A 58 -9.77 -31.17 -23.29
CA LEU A 58 -8.60 -31.84 -22.73
C LEU A 58 -7.53 -30.85 -22.21
N VAL A 59 -7.75 -29.56 -22.34
CA VAL A 59 -6.82 -28.50 -21.89
C VAL A 59 -6.58 -28.60 -20.40
N GLN A 60 -5.31 -28.75 -20.02
CA GLN A 60 -4.91 -28.87 -18.60
C GLN A 60 -4.96 -27.49 -17.92
N GLU A 61 -5.31 -27.47 -16.62
CA GLU A 61 -5.38 -26.22 -15.85
C GLU A 61 -4.03 -25.53 -15.66
N ASP A 62 -2.93 -26.30 -15.66
CA ASP A 62 -1.55 -25.84 -15.56
C ASP A 62 -0.85 -25.73 -16.94
N SER A 63 -1.63 -25.75 -18.04
CA SER A 63 -1.05 -25.59 -19.37
C SER A 63 -0.38 -24.22 -19.53
N PRO A 64 0.86 -24.18 -20.09
CA PRO A 64 1.54 -22.94 -20.42
C PRO A 64 0.76 -22.04 -21.39
N THR A 65 -0.13 -22.61 -22.21
CA THR A 65 -0.98 -21.88 -23.16
C THR A 65 -2.04 -21.03 -22.44
N ARG A 66 -2.43 -21.39 -21.20
CA ARG A 66 -3.37 -20.64 -20.36
C ARG A 66 -2.74 -19.49 -19.57
N ARG A 67 -1.43 -19.29 -19.68
CA ARG A 67 -0.76 -18.16 -19.00
C ARG A 67 -1.25 -16.81 -19.52
N VAL A 68 -1.60 -16.74 -20.81
CA VAL A 68 -2.12 -15.53 -21.46
C VAL A 68 -3.53 -15.83 -21.95
N GLY A 69 -4.52 -15.32 -21.28
CA GLY A 69 -5.91 -15.49 -21.67
C GLY A 69 -6.85 -15.25 -20.48
N GLY A 70 -7.72 -14.30 -20.63
CA GLY A 70 -8.77 -13.96 -19.68
C GLY A 70 -9.63 -12.87 -20.30
N VAL A 71 -10.89 -12.83 -19.92
CA VAL A 71 -11.77 -11.71 -20.27
C VAL A 71 -11.19 -10.45 -19.63
N VAL A 72 -11.06 -9.37 -20.41
CA VAL A 72 -10.67 -8.06 -19.88
C VAL A 72 -11.63 -7.68 -18.76
N SER A 73 -11.14 -7.49 -17.55
CA SER A 73 -11.96 -7.15 -16.39
C SER A 73 -12.17 -5.65 -16.33
N ASP A 74 -13.37 -5.22 -15.93
CA ASP A 74 -13.65 -3.80 -15.70
C ASP A 74 -13.08 -3.30 -14.35
N LYS A 75 -12.88 -4.19 -13.37
CA LYS A 75 -12.33 -3.90 -12.03
C LYS A 75 -11.68 -5.15 -11.40
N PHE A 76 -10.72 -4.94 -10.51
CA PHE A 76 -10.19 -6.00 -9.65
C PHE A 76 -11.14 -6.26 -8.47
N SER A 77 -11.47 -7.52 -8.24
CA SER A 77 -12.20 -7.91 -7.05
C SER A 77 -11.31 -7.76 -5.81
N GLN A 78 -11.92 -7.36 -4.69
CA GLN A 78 -11.23 -7.24 -3.40
C GLN A 78 -11.35 -8.58 -2.67
N ILE A 79 -10.21 -9.10 -2.21
CA ILE A 79 -10.14 -10.38 -1.49
C ILE A 79 -9.52 -10.15 -0.12
N LYS A 80 -10.16 -10.69 0.91
CA LYS A 80 -9.62 -10.70 2.27
C LYS A 80 -8.56 -11.79 2.39
N HIS A 81 -7.39 -11.44 2.96
CA HIS A 81 -6.34 -12.39 3.28
C HIS A 81 -6.76 -13.32 4.43
N ASN A 82 -6.51 -14.62 4.28
CA ASN A 82 -6.73 -15.58 5.37
C ASN A 82 -5.79 -15.30 6.54
N VAL A 83 -4.52 -15.04 6.23
CA VAL A 83 -3.49 -14.58 7.17
C VAL A 83 -3.09 -13.17 6.77
N ALA A 84 -3.09 -12.22 7.71
CA ALA A 84 -2.75 -10.83 7.41
C ALA A 84 -1.34 -10.68 6.81
N MET A 85 -1.19 -9.87 5.76
CA MET A 85 0.11 -9.51 5.16
C MET A 85 0.70 -8.30 5.88
N LEU A 86 1.21 -8.51 7.09
CA LEU A 86 1.75 -7.47 7.94
C LEU A 86 3.03 -6.86 7.36
N SER A 87 3.31 -5.63 7.77
CA SER A 87 4.58 -4.95 7.51
C SER A 87 5.68 -5.48 8.45
N LEU A 88 6.93 -5.11 8.17
CA LEU A 88 8.05 -5.28 9.10
C LEU A 88 8.31 -3.97 9.84
N SER A 89 8.73 -4.06 11.10
CA SER A 89 9.35 -2.92 11.79
C SER A 89 10.65 -2.57 11.08
N ASN A 90 10.96 -1.27 10.99
CA ASN A 90 12.22 -0.82 10.39
C ASN A 90 13.22 -0.47 11.48
N ILE A 91 14.49 -0.76 11.21
CA ILE A 91 15.66 -0.27 11.97
C ILE A 91 16.64 0.40 11.01
N PHE A 92 17.45 1.30 11.56
CA PHE A 92 18.42 2.07 10.81
C PHE A 92 19.78 2.03 11.51
N SER A 93 20.84 2.20 10.72
CA SER A 93 22.19 2.40 11.24
C SER A 93 22.66 3.81 10.93
N ASP A 94 23.25 4.46 11.91
CA ASP A 94 23.87 5.78 11.72
C ASP A 94 25.30 5.63 11.21
N MET A 95 25.45 5.66 9.89
CA MET A 95 26.74 5.49 9.21
C MET A 95 27.71 6.65 9.42
N SER A 96 27.29 7.76 10.05
CA SER A 96 28.18 8.87 10.42
C SER A 96 29.03 8.57 11.66
N LEU A 97 28.62 7.57 12.46
CA LEU A 97 29.31 7.18 13.68
C LEU A 97 30.39 6.14 13.40
N THR A 98 31.53 6.30 14.04
CA THR A 98 32.67 5.36 13.96
C THR A 98 32.56 4.20 14.96
N ASP A 99 31.86 4.42 16.07
CA ASP A 99 31.58 3.44 17.11
C ASP A 99 30.48 2.48 16.61
N ASN A 100 30.81 1.20 16.46
CA ASN A 100 29.87 0.19 15.93
C ASN A 100 28.64 0.00 16.80
N ASP A 101 28.76 0.04 18.12
CA ASP A 101 27.63 -0.15 19.01
C ASP A 101 26.62 0.99 18.91
N LYS A 102 27.13 2.22 18.80
CA LYS A 102 26.27 3.39 18.58
C LYS A 102 25.69 3.41 17.18
N ARG A 103 26.47 3.00 16.17
CA ARG A 103 26.03 2.92 14.78
C ARG A 103 24.83 1.99 14.60
N HIS A 104 24.85 0.83 15.26
CA HIS A 104 23.85 -0.22 15.12
C HIS A 104 22.93 -0.37 16.36
N ILE A 105 22.70 0.70 17.10
CA ILE A 105 21.98 0.67 18.38
C ILE A 105 20.58 0.04 18.28
N GLU A 106 19.85 0.32 17.19
CA GLU A 106 18.50 -0.24 16.98
C GLU A 106 18.55 -1.76 16.70
N LEU A 107 19.58 -2.24 15.99
CA LEU A 107 19.81 -3.67 15.79
C LEU A 107 20.14 -4.36 17.11
N ILE A 108 21.01 -3.74 17.91
CA ILE A 108 21.36 -4.24 19.26
C ILE A 108 20.12 -4.35 20.15
N GLN A 109 19.26 -3.35 20.14
CA GLN A 109 17.99 -3.35 20.88
C GLN A 109 17.06 -4.48 20.41
N PHE A 110 16.97 -4.69 19.09
CA PHE A 110 16.18 -5.78 18.53
C PHE A 110 16.67 -7.17 19.00
N ILE A 111 17.97 -7.43 18.91
CA ILE A 111 18.56 -8.71 19.31
C ILE A 111 18.44 -8.93 20.82
N ASN A 112 18.77 -7.90 21.64
CA ASN A 112 18.69 -8.00 23.10
C ASN A 112 17.27 -8.27 23.58
N ARG A 113 16.25 -7.71 22.90
CA ARG A 113 14.85 -8.03 23.19
C ARG A 113 14.54 -9.50 22.94
N ILE A 114 14.96 -10.05 21.79
CA ILE A 114 14.76 -11.46 21.46
C ILE A 114 15.51 -12.36 22.45
N SER A 115 16.76 -12.06 22.75
CA SER A 115 17.57 -12.78 23.72
C SER A 115 16.88 -12.84 25.09
N LYS A 116 16.40 -11.72 25.60
CA LYS A 116 15.67 -11.64 26.88
C LYS A 116 14.38 -12.47 26.88
N GLU A 117 13.63 -12.44 25.79
CA GLU A 117 12.33 -13.13 25.70
C GLU A 117 12.49 -14.63 25.40
N SER A 118 13.52 -15.03 24.67
CA SER A 118 13.84 -16.43 24.38
C SER A 118 14.63 -17.12 25.49
N LEU A 119 15.27 -16.34 26.38
CA LEU A 119 16.22 -16.81 27.40
C LEU A 119 17.50 -17.45 26.81
N LEU A 120 17.83 -17.09 25.56
CA LEU A 120 19.05 -17.54 24.87
C LEU A 120 20.06 -16.41 24.80
N ASP A 121 21.35 -16.76 24.76
CA ASP A 121 22.41 -15.79 24.52
C ASP A 121 22.25 -15.16 23.12
N ALA A 122 22.44 -13.85 23.02
CA ALA A 122 22.31 -13.11 21.77
C ALA A 122 23.20 -13.67 20.65
N ASN A 123 24.37 -14.22 21.00
CA ASN A 123 25.32 -14.81 20.06
C ASN A 123 24.91 -16.24 19.60
N GLN A 124 23.95 -16.87 20.26
CA GLN A 124 23.40 -18.18 19.87
C GLN A 124 22.15 -18.09 19.00
N LEU A 125 21.62 -16.90 18.82
CA LEU A 125 20.43 -16.68 17.99
C LEU A 125 20.81 -16.75 16.51
N GLU A 126 20.16 -17.66 15.80
CA GLU A 126 20.28 -17.80 14.36
C GLU A 126 19.19 -16.98 13.64
N PHE A 127 19.59 -16.30 12.58
CA PHE A 127 18.69 -15.54 11.73
C PHE A 127 18.88 -15.92 10.26
N VAL A 128 17.77 -16.09 9.56
CA VAL A 128 17.79 -16.03 8.10
C VAL A 128 17.83 -14.57 7.68
N CYS A 129 18.86 -14.23 6.94
CA CYS A 129 19.09 -12.92 6.35
C CYS A 129 18.73 -12.97 4.87
N SER A 130 17.95 -12.02 4.40
CA SER A 130 17.55 -11.92 2.98
C SER A 130 17.56 -10.48 2.51
N PRO A 131 17.70 -10.23 1.18
CA PRO A 131 17.51 -8.90 0.61
C PRO A 131 16.10 -8.39 0.91
N LYS A 132 15.97 -7.10 1.24
CA LYS A 132 14.69 -6.43 1.28
C LYS A 132 14.36 -5.91 -0.11
N TYR A 133 13.51 -6.64 -0.81
CA TYR A 133 13.14 -6.31 -2.18
C TYR A 133 12.36 -4.99 -2.25
N ASP A 134 12.65 -4.20 -3.28
CA ASP A 134 11.88 -3.02 -3.65
C ASP A 134 10.95 -3.34 -4.83
N GLY A 135 9.88 -4.05 -4.54
CA GLY A 135 8.92 -4.56 -5.51
C GLY A 135 7.47 -4.45 -5.05
N VAL A 136 6.67 -5.43 -5.45
CA VAL A 136 5.24 -5.54 -5.13
C VAL A 136 4.97 -6.86 -4.41
N ALA A 137 4.57 -6.77 -3.16
CA ALA A 137 4.25 -7.94 -2.34
C ALA A 137 2.95 -8.61 -2.79
N ILE A 138 3.02 -9.92 -3.01
CA ILE A 138 1.92 -10.77 -3.47
C ILE A 138 1.81 -12.02 -2.62
N SER A 139 0.58 -12.45 -2.37
CA SER A 139 0.23 -13.77 -1.83
C SER A 139 -0.30 -14.66 -2.95
N LEU A 140 0.29 -15.86 -3.09
CA LEU A 140 -0.09 -16.90 -4.04
C LEU A 140 -0.74 -18.05 -3.28
N THR A 141 -1.95 -18.44 -3.65
CA THR A 141 -2.64 -19.59 -3.05
C THR A 141 -2.65 -20.75 -4.03
N TYR A 142 -2.18 -21.88 -3.55
CA TYR A 142 -2.20 -23.16 -4.26
C TYR A 142 -3.14 -24.13 -3.54
N GLU A 143 -4.01 -24.79 -4.31
CA GLU A 143 -4.86 -25.88 -3.84
C GLU A 143 -4.46 -27.18 -4.57
N SER A 144 -4.12 -28.20 -3.81
CA SER A 144 -3.59 -29.47 -4.36
C SER A 144 -2.47 -29.23 -5.39
N GLY A 145 -1.61 -28.28 -5.12
CA GLY A 145 -0.48 -27.90 -5.95
C GLY A 145 -0.80 -26.99 -7.16
N LEU A 146 -2.06 -26.67 -7.43
CA LEU A 146 -2.46 -25.79 -8.56
C LEU A 146 -2.63 -24.34 -8.07
N LEU A 147 -2.08 -23.37 -8.81
CA LEU A 147 -2.28 -21.95 -8.55
C LEU A 147 -3.73 -21.54 -8.81
N VAL A 148 -4.47 -21.28 -7.73
CA VAL A 148 -5.88 -20.89 -7.81
C VAL A 148 -6.07 -19.39 -7.63
N LYS A 149 -5.20 -18.70 -6.86
CA LYS A 149 -5.39 -17.30 -6.51
C LYS A 149 -4.07 -16.57 -6.31
N ALA A 150 -4.05 -15.29 -6.71
CA ALA A 150 -2.96 -14.36 -6.41
C ALA A 150 -3.54 -13.00 -5.99
N VAL A 151 -3.11 -12.49 -4.83
CA VAL A 151 -3.69 -11.30 -4.20
C VAL A 151 -2.60 -10.31 -3.82
N THR A 152 -2.77 -9.02 -4.15
CA THR A 152 -1.86 -7.97 -3.71
C THR A 152 -1.95 -7.77 -2.21
N ARG A 153 -0.90 -7.22 -1.58
CA ARG A 153 -0.93 -6.93 -0.14
C ARG A 153 -2.09 -6.03 0.28
N GLY A 154 -2.45 -5.02 -0.56
CA GLY A 154 -3.45 -4.02 -0.21
C GLY A 154 -3.11 -3.28 1.10
N ASP A 155 -4.07 -3.21 2.01
CA ASP A 155 -3.91 -2.66 3.36
C ASP A 155 -3.34 -3.66 4.38
N GLY A 156 -2.99 -4.86 3.94
CA GLY A 156 -2.53 -5.98 4.75
C GLY A 156 -3.64 -6.95 5.17
N TYR A 157 -4.89 -6.57 5.09
CA TYR A 157 -6.05 -7.41 5.38
C TYR A 157 -6.87 -7.74 4.15
N THR A 158 -6.92 -6.82 3.19
CA THR A 158 -7.66 -6.95 1.95
C THR A 158 -6.79 -6.47 0.79
N GLY A 159 -6.71 -7.26 -0.28
CA GLY A 159 -5.95 -6.95 -1.48
C GLY A 159 -6.76 -7.15 -2.75
N GLU A 160 -6.18 -6.78 -3.89
CA GLU A 160 -6.78 -6.94 -5.21
C GLU A 160 -6.45 -8.32 -5.78
N ASP A 161 -7.44 -8.99 -6.38
CA ASP A 161 -7.23 -10.24 -7.12
C ASP A 161 -6.54 -9.95 -8.46
N VAL A 162 -5.30 -10.38 -8.56
CA VAL A 162 -4.46 -10.20 -9.75
C VAL A 162 -4.07 -11.55 -10.39
N THR A 163 -4.84 -12.59 -10.12
CA THR A 163 -4.54 -13.98 -10.52
C THR A 163 -4.23 -14.10 -12.01
N ASN A 164 -5.03 -13.48 -12.89
CA ASN A 164 -4.81 -13.55 -14.32
C ASN A 164 -3.49 -12.90 -14.76
N ASN A 165 -3.10 -11.80 -14.13
CA ASN A 165 -1.83 -11.13 -14.42
C ASN A 165 -0.65 -11.93 -13.87
N VAL A 166 -0.77 -12.47 -12.67
CA VAL A 166 0.27 -13.28 -12.03
C VAL A 166 0.54 -14.57 -12.80
N ARG A 167 -0.47 -15.21 -13.37
CA ARG A 167 -0.31 -16.40 -14.23
C ARG A 167 0.60 -16.14 -15.43
N THR A 168 0.73 -14.90 -15.90
CA THR A 168 1.63 -14.53 -17.02
C THR A 168 3.10 -14.50 -16.61
N ILE A 169 3.41 -14.48 -15.32
CA ILE A 169 4.80 -14.43 -14.81
C ILE A 169 5.43 -15.82 -14.94
N LYS A 170 6.44 -15.92 -15.79
CA LYS A 170 6.95 -17.21 -16.25
C LYS A 170 7.67 -18.03 -15.19
N ASN A 171 8.28 -17.40 -14.18
CA ASN A 171 8.93 -18.09 -13.07
C ASN A 171 8.02 -18.42 -11.87
N ILE A 172 6.71 -18.17 -11.99
CA ILE A 172 5.71 -18.67 -11.05
C ILE A 172 5.23 -20.02 -11.57
N PRO A 173 5.36 -21.14 -10.80
CA PRO A 173 4.82 -22.41 -11.20
C PRO A 173 3.28 -22.35 -11.19
N LEU A 174 2.64 -22.72 -12.30
CA LEU A 174 1.18 -22.87 -12.34
C LEU A 174 0.75 -24.11 -11.55
N ARG A 175 1.61 -25.12 -11.52
CA ARG A 175 1.49 -26.32 -10.68
C ARG A 175 2.81 -26.57 -9.97
N ILE A 176 2.74 -26.69 -8.67
CA ILE A 176 3.88 -27.09 -7.82
C ILE A 176 4.22 -28.56 -8.11
N LYS A 177 5.50 -28.86 -8.25
CA LYS A 177 6.03 -30.23 -8.34
C LYS A 177 6.81 -30.51 -7.07
N HIS A 178 6.29 -31.38 -6.26
CA HIS A 178 7.02 -31.91 -5.11
C HIS A 178 6.76 -33.42 -5.02
N ASP A 179 7.81 -34.21 -5.12
CA ASP A 179 7.70 -35.66 -5.25
C ASP A 179 7.34 -36.35 -3.93
N LEU A 180 7.54 -35.67 -2.78
CA LEU A 180 7.43 -36.30 -1.45
C LEU A 180 6.18 -35.85 -0.68
N PHE A 181 5.67 -34.67 -0.94
CA PHE A 181 4.59 -34.09 -0.12
C PHE A 181 3.91 -32.90 -0.83
N MET A 182 2.61 -32.98 -1.01
CA MET A 182 1.81 -31.91 -1.60
C MET A 182 0.71 -31.51 -0.63
N PRO A 183 0.83 -30.34 0.03
CA PRO A 183 -0.23 -29.83 0.90
C PRO A 183 -1.50 -29.57 0.11
N GLN A 184 -2.67 -29.80 0.72
CA GLN A 184 -3.95 -29.48 0.13
C GLN A 184 -4.10 -27.97 -0.10
N LEU A 185 -3.57 -27.17 0.81
CA LEU A 185 -3.51 -25.71 0.72
C LEU A 185 -2.09 -25.25 1.03
N LEU A 186 -1.55 -24.39 0.16
CA LEU A 186 -0.28 -23.68 0.39
C LEU A 186 -0.45 -22.20 -0.02
N GLU A 187 -0.20 -21.29 0.92
CA GLU A 187 -0.11 -19.86 0.65
C GLU A 187 1.34 -19.39 0.70
N VAL A 188 1.88 -18.99 -0.45
CA VAL A 188 3.26 -18.52 -0.62
C VAL A 188 3.27 -17.00 -0.74
N ARG A 189 4.14 -16.34 0.00
CA ARG A 189 4.38 -14.90 -0.10
C ARG A 189 5.69 -14.61 -0.79
N GLY A 190 5.68 -13.58 -1.61
CA GLY A 190 6.85 -13.14 -2.33
C GLY A 190 6.70 -11.72 -2.86
N GLU A 191 7.74 -11.29 -3.54
CA GLU A 191 7.81 -9.98 -4.17
C GLU A 191 7.90 -10.12 -5.68
N ILE A 192 7.10 -9.33 -6.40
CA ILE A 192 7.21 -9.20 -7.86
C ILE A 192 8.13 -8.03 -8.16
N LEU A 193 9.13 -8.28 -9.01
CA LEU A 193 10.18 -7.35 -9.40
C LEU A 193 10.29 -7.25 -10.92
N ILE A 194 10.95 -6.19 -11.39
CA ILE A 194 11.50 -6.05 -12.72
C ILE A 194 12.99 -5.81 -12.58
N PHE A 195 13.80 -6.53 -13.36
CA PHE A 195 15.24 -6.35 -13.35
C PHE A 195 15.65 -5.01 -13.96
N ASN A 196 16.73 -4.43 -13.44
CA ASN A 196 17.21 -3.10 -13.84
C ASN A 196 17.48 -3.00 -15.35
N GLN A 197 18.09 -4.04 -15.94
CA GLN A 197 18.35 -4.08 -17.38
C GLN A 197 17.05 -4.05 -18.20
N ASP A 198 16.02 -4.78 -17.77
CA ASP A 198 14.74 -4.81 -18.47
C ASP A 198 13.96 -3.50 -18.29
N PHE A 199 14.04 -2.89 -17.12
CA PHE A 199 13.50 -1.55 -16.86
C PHE A 199 14.10 -0.50 -17.81
N ILE A 200 15.43 -0.53 -18.00
CA ILE A 200 16.13 0.38 -18.92
C ILE A 200 15.64 0.18 -20.36
N LYS A 201 15.55 -1.07 -20.84
CA LYS A 201 15.09 -1.41 -22.19
C LYS A 201 13.65 -0.92 -22.42
N ILE A 202 12.75 -1.13 -21.44
CA ILE A 202 11.37 -0.69 -21.53
C ILE A 202 11.29 0.84 -21.61
N ASN A 203 12.02 1.56 -20.77
CA ASN A 203 12.03 3.01 -20.78
C ASN A 203 12.64 3.59 -22.06
N GLN A 204 13.66 2.97 -22.63
CA GLN A 204 14.19 3.35 -23.95
C GLN A 204 13.12 3.21 -25.04
N HIS A 205 12.38 2.09 -25.05
CA HIS A 205 11.28 1.90 -26.00
C HIS A 205 10.15 2.92 -25.81
N GLN A 206 9.75 3.20 -24.55
CA GLN A 206 8.75 4.22 -24.23
C GLN A 206 9.16 5.61 -24.75
N SER A 207 10.42 5.98 -24.55
CA SER A 207 10.99 7.24 -25.05
C SER A 207 10.92 7.32 -26.58
N GLN A 208 11.29 6.26 -27.29
CA GLN A 208 11.27 6.20 -28.76
C GLN A 208 9.85 6.28 -29.33
N THR A 209 8.86 5.82 -28.57
CA THR A 209 7.44 5.81 -28.97
C THR A 209 6.65 6.99 -28.39
N ASN A 210 7.30 8.00 -27.82
CA ASN A 210 6.68 9.16 -27.13
C ASN A 210 5.64 8.77 -26.08
N GLN A 211 5.85 7.63 -25.39
CA GLN A 211 5.00 7.19 -24.30
C GLN A 211 5.59 7.60 -22.95
N LYS A 212 4.77 7.53 -21.90
CA LYS A 212 5.18 7.91 -20.57
C LYS A 212 6.29 6.99 -20.04
N ILE A 213 7.44 7.55 -19.67
CA ILE A 213 8.55 6.87 -19.02
C ILE A 213 8.16 6.52 -17.57
N TYR A 214 8.54 5.33 -17.13
CA TYR A 214 8.32 4.87 -15.76
C TYR A 214 9.41 5.42 -14.83
N ALA A 215 9.00 5.82 -13.61
CA ALA A 215 9.90 6.47 -12.67
C ALA A 215 10.95 5.51 -12.06
N ASN A 216 10.55 4.28 -11.74
CA ASN A 216 11.42 3.25 -11.17
C ASN A 216 10.87 1.84 -11.45
N PRO A 217 11.69 0.78 -11.24
CA PRO A 217 11.29 -0.62 -11.46
C PRO A 217 10.07 -1.04 -10.62
N ARG A 218 9.97 -0.59 -9.36
CA ARG A 218 8.83 -0.87 -8.48
C ARG A 218 7.52 -0.34 -9.04
N ASN A 219 7.49 0.93 -9.50
CA ASN A 219 6.30 1.54 -10.08
C ASN A 219 5.90 0.87 -11.39
N LEU A 220 6.89 0.43 -12.20
CA LEU A 220 6.63 -0.35 -13.40
C LEU A 220 6.04 -1.72 -13.06
N ALA A 221 6.58 -2.43 -12.06
CA ALA A 221 6.06 -3.71 -11.61
C ALA A 221 4.62 -3.56 -11.07
N ALA A 222 4.37 -2.58 -10.20
CA ALA A 222 3.06 -2.28 -9.64
C ALA A 222 2.02 -1.93 -10.71
N GLY A 223 2.39 -1.07 -11.67
CA GLY A 223 1.55 -0.71 -12.80
C GLY A 223 1.27 -1.88 -13.75
N SER A 224 2.24 -2.80 -13.91
CA SER A 224 2.10 -3.97 -14.78
C SER A 224 1.17 -5.02 -14.18
N ILE A 225 1.28 -5.28 -12.88
CA ILE A 225 0.46 -6.29 -12.19
C ILE A 225 -1.00 -5.82 -12.04
N ARG A 226 -1.25 -4.52 -12.11
CA ARG A 226 -2.58 -3.90 -12.01
C ARG A 226 -3.15 -3.50 -13.38
N GLN A 227 -2.73 -4.15 -14.46
CA GLN A 227 -3.37 -4.00 -15.77
C GLN A 227 -4.68 -4.81 -15.80
N LEU A 228 -5.74 -4.21 -16.30
CA LEU A 228 -7.02 -4.90 -16.47
C LEU A 228 -6.95 -5.96 -17.59
N ASP A 229 -6.10 -5.72 -18.58
CA ASP A 229 -5.77 -6.66 -19.65
C ASP A 229 -4.46 -7.41 -19.32
N SER A 230 -4.57 -8.71 -19.05
CA SER A 230 -3.43 -9.57 -18.72
C SER A 230 -2.43 -9.73 -19.88
N THR A 231 -2.83 -9.46 -21.13
CA THR A 231 -1.92 -9.50 -22.29
C THR A 231 -0.86 -8.40 -22.22
N ILE A 232 -1.16 -7.27 -21.55
CA ILE A 232 -0.21 -6.20 -21.28
C ILE A 232 0.81 -6.65 -20.21
N ALA A 233 0.33 -7.31 -19.15
CA ALA A 233 1.20 -7.86 -18.11
C ALA A 233 2.15 -8.94 -18.68
N ALA A 234 1.64 -9.79 -19.57
CA ALA A 234 2.40 -10.85 -20.23
C ALA A 234 3.62 -10.34 -21.04
N LYS A 235 3.53 -9.10 -21.56
CA LYS A 235 4.64 -8.45 -22.30
C LYS A 235 5.71 -7.84 -21.38
N ARG A 236 5.51 -7.88 -20.07
CA ARG A 236 6.44 -7.33 -19.08
C ARG A 236 7.28 -8.45 -18.46
N PRO A 237 8.60 -8.31 -18.39
CA PRO A 237 9.51 -9.31 -17.84
C PRO A 237 9.48 -9.30 -16.31
N LEU A 238 8.30 -9.56 -15.73
CA LEU A 238 8.11 -9.67 -14.31
C LEU A 238 8.76 -10.93 -13.76
N LYS A 239 9.37 -10.83 -12.58
CA LYS A 239 9.95 -11.93 -11.82
C LYS A 239 9.36 -11.96 -10.41
N PHE A 240 9.14 -13.17 -9.90
CA PHE A 240 8.66 -13.39 -8.54
C PHE A 240 9.74 -14.04 -7.70
N PHE A 241 9.99 -13.50 -6.52
CA PHE A 241 10.88 -14.08 -5.50
C PHE A 241 10.06 -14.43 -4.28
N ALA A 242 9.99 -15.70 -3.93
CA ALA A 242 9.33 -16.15 -2.72
C ALA A 242 10.18 -15.84 -1.49
N TYR A 243 9.53 -15.52 -0.37
CA TYR A 243 10.23 -15.22 0.88
C TYR A 243 9.56 -15.80 2.15
N ALA A 244 8.38 -16.40 2.06
CA ALA A 244 7.74 -17.06 3.20
C ALA A 244 6.55 -17.94 2.78
N ILE A 245 6.25 -18.92 3.62
CA ILE A 245 4.95 -19.60 3.66
C ILE A 245 4.06 -18.84 4.66
N ALA A 246 2.85 -18.49 4.25
CA ALA A 246 1.88 -17.82 5.11
C ALA A 246 0.90 -18.80 5.75
N GLN A 247 0.52 -19.82 4.99
CA GLN A 247 -0.38 -20.88 5.44
C GLN A 247 -0.08 -22.18 4.68
N MET A 248 -0.17 -23.30 5.39
CA MET A 248 -0.11 -24.64 4.83
C MET A 248 -1.13 -25.51 5.55
N SER A 249 -1.86 -26.39 4.82
CA SER A 249 -2.95 -27.22 5.38
C SER A 249 -2.47 -28.29 6.35
N GLU A 250 -1.20 -28.67 6.24
CA GLU A 250 -0.59 -29.63 7.12
C GLU A 250 0.36 -28.93 8.05
N ASP A 251 0.57 -29.53 9.22
CA ASP A 251 1.27 -28.88 10.31
C ASP A 251 2.70 -28.48 9.90
N ILE A 252 2.94 -27.18 9.80
CA ILE A 252 4.27 -26.58 9.60
C ILE A 252 5.22 -27.01 10.73
N SER A 253 4.70 -27.53 11.85
CA SER A 253 5.48 -28.04 12.99
C SER A 253 6.47 -29.15 12.63
N LYS A 254 6.43 -29.67 11.40
CA LYS A 254 7.47 -30.57 10.87
C LYS A 254 8.74 -29.86 10.41
N MET A 255 8.69 -28.53 10.30
CA MET A 255 9.85 -27.69 9.96
C MET A 255 10.29 -26.96 11.24
N ASP A 256 11.46 -27.26 11.73
CA ASP A 256 11.99 -26.64 12.95
C ASP A 256 12.59 -25.26 12.66
N TYR A 257 13.04 -25.05 11.42
CA TYR A 257 13.75 -23.85 11.01
C TYR A 257 13.08 -23.15 9.82
N PHE A 258 13.12 -21.84 9.81
CA PHE A 258 12.63 -21.03 8.70
C PHE A 258 13.47 -21.24 7.41
N SER A 259 14.74 -21.60 7.54
CA SER A 259 15.58 -22.04 6.42
C SER A 259 15.01 -23.27 5.70
N ASP A 260 14.33 -24.17 6.42
CA ASP A 260 13.70 -25.36 5.85
C ASP A 260 12.45 -24.98 5.03
N GLU A 261 11.70 -23.94 5.49
CA GLU A 261 10.60 -23.39 4.68
C GLU A 261 11.11 -22.84 3.32
N LEU A 262 12.25 -22.11 3.33
CA LEU A 262 12.83 -21.58 2.10
C LEU A 262 13.34 -22.70 1.19
N GLN A 263 13.92 -23.75 1.75
CA GLN A 263 14.33 -24.92 1.00
C GLN A 263 13.11 -25.63 0.39
N PHE A 264 12.05 -25.84 1.15
CA PHE A 264 10.79 -26.41 0.64
C PHE A 264 10.21 -25.57 -0.51
N LEU A 265 10.22 -24.24 -0.40
CA LEU A 265 9.78 -23.35 -1.49
C LEU A 265 10.66 -23.51 -2.74
N THR A 266 11.97 -23.67 -2.56
CA THR A 266 12.91 -23.96 -3.66
C THR A 266 12.58 -25.28 -4.35
N ASP A 267 12.34 -26.34 -3.56
CA ASP A 267 11.96 -27.66 -4.06
C ASP A 267 10.59 -27.66 -4.77
N CYS A 268 9.68 -26.76 -4.34
CA CYS A 268 8.41 -26.48 -5.03
C CYS A 268 8.57 -25.71 -6.34
N GLY A 269 9.77 -25.27 -6.70
CA GLY A 269 10.06 -24.57 -7.94
C GLY A 269 9.99 -23.05 -7.87
N PHE A 270 9.96 -22.47 -6.68
CA PHE A 270 10.02 -21.01 -6.50
C PHE A 270 11.47 -20.51 -6.51
N MET A 271 11.63 -19.32 -7.07
CA MET A 271 12.91 -18.60 -7.00
C MET A 271 13.05 -17.95 -5.61
N ILE A 272 14.15 -18.25 -4.94
CA ILE A 272 14.62 -17.60 -3.72
C ILE A 272 15.92 -16.83 -4.07
N ALA A 273 16.18 -15.68 -3.44
CA ALA A 273 17.42 -14.95 -3.69
C ALA A 273 18.65 -15.77 -3.30
N LYS A 274 19.64 -15.79 -4.16
CA LYS A 274 20.95 -16.45 -3.93
C LYS A 274 21.70 -15.83 -2.74
N GLU A 275 21.35 -14.61 -2.39
CA GLU A 275 21.91 -13.83 -1.28
C GLU A 275 21.32 -14.22 0.09
N CYS A 276 20.28 -15.06 0.15
CA CYS A 276 19.75 -15.55 1.41
C CYS A 276 20.80 -16.40 2.15
N GLN A 277 21.03 -16.09 3.43
CA GLN A 277 22.03 -16.75 4.27
C GLN A 277 21.51 -16.89 5.70
N VAL A 278 21.89 -17.98 6.38
CA VAL A 278 21.74 -18.08 7.83
C VAL A 278 22.96 -17.46 8.49
N LYS A 279 22.74 -16.58 9.44
CA LYS A 279 23.77 -15.85 10.19
C LYS A 279 23.52 -15.98 11.70
N LEU A 280 24.61 -15.98 12.45
CA LEU A 280 24.61 -16.17 13.90
C LEU A 280 24.92 -14.84 14.59
N GLY A 281 24.09 -14.47 15.55
CA GLY A 281 24.30 -13.35 16.44
C GLY A 281 24.43 -12.00 15.75
N MET A 282 24.78 -10.99 16.53
CA MET A 282 24.87 -9.59 16.05
C MET A 282 25.96 -9.42 14.97
N THR A 283 27.14 -10.00 15.18
CA THR A 283 28.26 -9.89 14.24
C THR A 283 27.88 -10.39 12.85
N GLY A 284 27.23 -11.56 12.77
CA GLY A 284 26.78 -12.12 11.50
C GLY A 284 25.74 -11.26 10.79
N LEU A 285 24.84 -10.58 11.52
CA LEU A 285 23.86 -9.67 10.95
C LEU A 285 24.49 -8.40 10.40
N ILE A 286 25.47 -7.81 11.11
CA ILE A 286 26.23 -6.62 10.65
C ILE A 286 27.04 -6.97 9.39
N GLU A 287 27.77 -8.09 9.39
CA GLU A 287 28.52 -8.55 8.23
C GLU A 287 27.62 -8.70 6.99
N TYR A 288 26.46 -9.30 7.17
CA TYR A 288 25.49 -9.45 6.06
C TYR A 288 24.98 -8.10 5.56
N TYR A 289 24.66 -7.16 6.46
CA TYR A 289 24.24 -5.81 6.11
C TYR A 289 25.28 -5.07 5.27
N GLU A 290 26.53 -5.08 5.73
CA GLU A 290 27.64 -4.41 5.04
C GLU A 290 27.92 -5.06 3.69
N GLN A 291 27.89 -6.39 3.61
CA GLN A 291 28.05 -7.13 2.35
C GLN A 291 26.96 -6.74 1.35
N MET A 292 25.70 -6.69 1.80
CA MET A 292 24.59 -6.35 0.92
C MET A 292 24.56 -4.87 0.54
N LEU A 293 24.99 -3.98 1.42
CA LEU A 293 25.15 -2.56 1.12
C LEU A 293 26.17 -2.35 -0.01
N GLN A 294 27.32 -3.06 0.02
CA GLN A 294 28.33 -3.02 -1.04
C GLN A 294 27.81 -3.63 -2.36
N LYS A 295 27.06 -4.73 -2.29
CA LYS A 295 26.51 -5.42 -3.46
C LYS A 295 25.28 -4.72 -4.07
N ARG A 296 24.67 -3.77 -3.38
CA ARG A 296 23.40 -3.12 -3.77
C ARG A 296 23.36 -2.69 -5.24
N LEU A 297 24.43 -2.07 -5.73
CA LEU A 297 24.52 -1.55 -7.10
C LEU A 297 24.87 -2.62 -8.14
N ALA A 298 25.38 -3.76 -7.73
CA ALA A 298 25.74 -4.86 -8.60
C ALA A 298 24.59 -5.87 -8.81
N LEU A 299 23.52 -5.77 -8.01
CA LEU A 299 22.33 -6.61 -8.16
C LEU A 299 21.49 -6.13 -9.34
N ASP A 300 20.94 -7.08 -10.10
CA ASP A 300 20.02 -6.79 -11.19
C ASP A 300 18.64 -6.29 -10.76
N TYR A 301 18.36 -6.26 -9.48
CA TYR A 301 17.09 -5.83 -8.90
C TYR A 301 17.29 -4.87 -7.71
N GLY A 302 16.29 -4.01 -7.49
CA GLY A 302 16.31 -3.01 -6.43
C GLY A 302 16.11 -3.61 -5.04
N ILE A 303 16.95 -3.17 -4.09
CA ILE A 303 16.81 -3.47 -2.67
C ILE A 303 16.94 -2.17 -1.85
N ASP A 304 16.11 -2.03 -0.81
CA ASP A 304 16.12 -0.87 0.09
C ASP A 304 16.68 -1.17 1.49
N GLY A 305 17.17 -2.41 1.70
CA GLY A 305 17.71 -2.89 2.95
C GLY A 305 17.89 -4.40 2.95
N VAL A 306 17.94 -4.96 4.12
CA VAL A 306 17.94 -6.39 4.38
C VAL A 306 16.85 -6.76 5.38
N VAL A 307 16.42 -8.00 5.40
CA VAL A 307 15.46 -8.53 6.38
C VAL A 307 16.15 -9.60 7.21
N TYR A 308 16.00 -9.48 8.51
CA TYR A 308 16.39 -10.53 9.45
C TYR A 308 15.14 -11.19 10.00
N LYS A 309 15.08 -12.49 9.95
CA LYS A 309 14.03 -13.30 10.54
C LYS A 309 14.65 -14.41 11.39
N LEU A 310 14.24 -14.53 12.65
CA LEU A 310 14.73 -15.58 13.54
C LEU A 310 14.53 -16.95 12.89
N ASN A 311 15.55 -17.81 12.92
CA ASN A 311 15.52 -19.08 12.18
C ASN A 311 14.62 -20.13 12.85
N SER A 312 14.58 -20.20 14.18
CA SER A 312 13.74 -21.16 14.91
C SER A 312 12.25 -20.80 14.81
N ILE A 313 11.45 -21.71 14.25
CA ILE A 313 9.98 -21.53 14.11
C ILE A 313 9.30 -21.56 15.49
N GLU A 314 9.75 -22.40 16.41
CA GLU A 314 9.25 -22.44 17.78
C GLU A 314 9.40 -21.07 18.47
N LEU A 315 10.57 -20.45 18.36
CA LEU A 315 10.80 -19.12 18.91
C LEU A 315 10.00 -18.02 18.19
N GLN A 316 9.79 -18.13 16.88
CA GLN A 316 8.91 -17.21 16.15
C GLN A 316 7.48 -17.26 16.71
N GLN A 317 6.94 -18.45 16.94
CA GLN A 317 5.61 -18.66 17.51
C GLN A 317 5.52 -18.12 18.94
N LYS A 318 6.54 -18.35 19.76
CA LYS A 318 6.63 -17.83 21.15
C LYS A 318 6.65 -16.31 21.20
N LEU A 319 7.42 -15.67 20.32
CA LEU A 319 7.54 -14.19 20.25
C LEU A 319 6.28 -13.53 19.67
N GLY A 320 5.65 -14.16 18.70
CA GLY A 320 4.40 -13.72 18.10
C GLY A 320 4.48 -12.39 17.37
N PHE A 321 3.37 -11.63 17.43
CA PHE A 321 3.15 -10.43 16.64
C PHE A 321 2.74 -9.26 17.53
N ILE A 322 3.02 -8.05 17.08
CA ILE A 322 2.35 -6.81 17.48
C ILE A 322 1.33 -6.42 16.41
N ALA A 323 0.53 -5.36 16.67
CA ALA A 323 -0.62 -5.00 15.80
C ALA A 323 -0.31 -4.95 14.29
N ARG A 324 0.93 -4.61 13.89
CA ARG A 324 1.28 -4.42 12.48
C ARG A 324 2.55 -5.13 12.02
N ALA A 325 3.25 -5.85 12.91
CA ALA A 325 4.53 -6.46 12.58
C ALA A 325 4.82 -7.71 13.42
N PRO A 326 5.58 -8.69 12.88
CA PRO A 326 6.13 -9.78 13.67
C PRO A 326 7.22 -9.27 14.63
N ARG A 327 7.31 -9.86 15.82
CA ARG A 327 8.34 -9.52 16.81
C ARG A 327 9.67 -10.21 16.54
N PHE A 328 9.65 -11.28 15.77
CA PHE A 328 10.79 -12.13 15.43
C PHE A 328 11.51 -11.75 14.13
N ALA A 329 11.03 -10.69 13.45
CA ALA A 329 11.61 -10.21 12.20
C ALA A 329 11.69 -8.68 12.17
N VAL A 330 12.67 -8.17 11.43
CA VAL A 330 12.91 -6.74 11.29
C VAL A 330 13.52 -6.45 9.92
N ALA A 331 13.21 -5.29 9.36
CA ALA A 331 13.82 -4.75 8.16
C ALA A 331 14.90 -3.73 8.55
N HIS A 332 16.15 -4.01 8.21
CA HIS A 332 17.28 -3.11 8.41
C HIS A 332 17.52 -2.35 7.10
N LYS A 333 17.09 -1.10 7.08
CA LYS A 333 17.16 -0.28 5.87
C LYS A 333 18.55 0.30 5.63
N PHE A 334 18.91 0.37 4.35
CA PHE A 334 20.13 1.06 3.94
C PHE A 334 19.98 2.57 4.14
N PRO A 335 21.10 3.29 4.30
CA PRO A 335 21.10 4.75 4.29
C PRO A 335 20.46 5.23 2.98
N ALA A 336 19.66 6.28 3.10
CA ALA A 336 19.11 6.94 1.93
C ALA A 336 20.27 7.44 1.04
N GLN A 337 20.14 7.25 -0.27
CA GLN A 337 21.10 7.82 -1.21
C GLN A 337 21.02 9.35 -1.13
N GLU A 338 22.13 9.98 -0.85
CA GLU A 338 22.31 11.43 -0.80
C GLU A 338 23.01 11.91 -2.05
N VAL A 339 22.47 12.94 -2.69
CA VAL A 339 23.04 13.54 -3.90
C VAL A 339 22.96 15.05 -3.80
N GLU A 340 24.00 15.72 -4.28
CA GLU A 340 24.05 17.18 -4.30
C GLU A 340 23.21 17.72 -5.46
N SER A 341 22.51 18.82 -5.19
CA SER A 341 21.80 19.59 -6.20
C SER A 341 21.69 21.05 -5.82
N LYS A 342 21.50 21.93 -6.80
CA LYS A 342 21.32 23.37 -6.56
C LYS A 342 19.85 23.69 -6.29
N LEU A 343 19.60 24.43 -5.20
CA LEU A 343 18.27 24.94 -4.88
C LEU A 343 17.94 26.17 -5.73
N LEU A 344 17.00 26.01 -6.65
CA LEU A 344 16.63 27.06 -7.62
C LEU A 344 15.55 28.01 -7.08
N ALA A 345 14.58 27.48 -6.35
CA ALA A 345 13.47 28.22 -5.76
C ALA A 345 12.85 27.45 -4.60
N ILE A 346 12.04 28.14 -3.79
CA ILE A 346 11.17 27.54 -2.79
C ILE A 346 9.73 27.94 -3.14
N ASP A 347 8.92 26.99 -3.57
CA ASP A 347 7.49 27.15 -3.85
C ASP A 347 6.67 26.82 -2.62
N ILE A 348 5.48 27.38 -2.53
CA ILE A 348 4.52 27.09 -1.47
C ILE A 348 3.35 26.29 -2.03
N GLN A 349 3.16 25.08 -1.53
CA GLN A 349 1.97 24.28 -1.77
C GLN A 349 0.95 24.51 -0.66
N VAL A 350 -0.31 24.72 -1.05
CA VAL A 350 -1.42 24.87 -0.10
C VAL A 350 -2.21 23.56 -0.03
N GLY A 351 -2.19 22.93 1.12
CA GLY A 351 -2.91 21.68 1.37
C GLY A 351 -4.42 21.88 1.62
N ARG A 352 -5.14 20.76 1.69
CA ARG A 352 -6.60 20.74 1.89
C ARG A 352 -7.06 21.43 3.19
N THR A 353 -6.22 21.41 4.21
CA THR A 353 -6.48 22.04 5.51
C THR A 353 -5.96 23.47 5.58
N GLY A 354 -5.58 24.05 4.44
CA GLY A 354 -4.98 25.37 4.35
C GLY A 354 -3.51 25.43 4.74
N VAL A 355 -2.87 24.33 5.16
CA VAL A 355 -1.45 24.30 5.52
C VAL A 355 -0.59 24.67 4.33
N LEU A 356 0.32 25.61 4.52
CA LEU A 356 1.32 26.00 3.56
C LEU A 356 2.58 25.15 3.77
N THR A 357 2.90 24.33 2.78
CA THR A 357 4.10 23.48 2.80
C THR A 357 5.14 24.01 1.82
N PRO A 358 6.32 24.42 2.29
CA PRO A 358 7.40 24.83 1.42
C PRO A 358 8.00 23.62 0.69
N VAL A 359 8.22 23.77 -0.61
CA VAL A 359 8.78 22.74 -1.50
C VAL A 359 9.96 23.34 -2.24
N ALA A 360 11.11 22.72 -2.10
CA ALA A 360 12.32 23.06 -2.82
C ALA A 360 12.17 22.67 -4.30
N LYS A 361 12.41 23.61 -5.21
CA LYS A 361 12.72 23.34 -6.61
C LYS A 361 14.22 23.27 -6.80
N ILE A 362 14.69 22.16 -7.29
CA ILE A 362 16.14 21.88 -7.44
C ILE A 362 16.49 21.60 -8.89
N GLU A 363 17.75 21.73 -9.23
CA GLU A 363 18.25 21.16 -10.48
C GLU A 363 17.93 19.68 -10.52
N PRO A 364 17.37 19.15 -11.64
CA PRO A 364 17.00 17.75 -11.71
C PRO A 364 18.18 16.82 -11.44
N VAL A 365 18.08 15.94 -10.48
CA VAL A 365 19.14 15.03 -10.06
C VAL A 365 18.60 13.61 -9.84
N LEU A 366 19.41 12.60 -10.17
CA LEU A 366 19.04 11.19 -10.02
C LEU A 366 19.29 10.74 -8.58
N VAL A 367 18.21 10.44 -7.82
CA VAL A 367 18.28 9.96 -6.43
C VAL A 367 17.54 8.63 -6.32
N GLY A 368 18.24 7.55 -5.99
CA GLY A 368 17.63 6.23 -5.85
C GLY A 368 16.93 5.76 -7.15
N GLY A 369 17.53 6.01 -8.31
CA GLY A 369 16.98 5.62 -9.61
C GLY A 369 15.81 6.47 -10.12
N VAL A 370 15.47 7.58 -9.45
CA VAL A 370 14.40 8.51 -9.86
C VAL A 370 14.96 9.90 -10.04
N VAL A 371 14.59 10.57 -11.14
CA VAL A 371 14.92 11.99 -11.33
C VAL A 371 14.04 12.84 -10.42
N VAL A 372 14.67 13.56 -9.50
CA VAL A 372 14.04 14.43 -8.53
C VAL A 372 14.30 15.89 -8.93
N SER A 373 13.23 16.67 -9.11
CA SER A 373 13.25 18.12 -9.35
C SER A 373 12.55 18.91 -8.26
N ASN A 374 11.80 18.23 -7.37
CA ASN A 374 11.12 18.84 -6.23
C ASN A 374 11.35 18.00 -4.98
N ALA A 375 11.63 18.63 -3.85
CA ALA A 375 11.85 17.99 -2.56
C ALA A 375 11.12 18.74 -1.44
N THR A 376 10.58 18.04 -0.46
CA THR A 376 9.91 18.71 0.65
C THR A 376 10.93 19.42 1.56
N LEU A 377 10.51 20.56 2.08
CA LEU A 377 11.22 21.30 3.13
C LEU A 377 10.47 21.21 4.48
N HIS A 378 9.38 20.43 4.52
CA HIS A 378 8.50 20.19 5.66
C HIS A 378 7.80 21.46 6.14
N ASN A 379 8.52 22.38 6.78
CA ASN A 379 8.00 23.65 7.33
C ASN A 379 9.11 24.71 7.45
N ILE A 380 8.74 25.92 7.87
CA ILE A 380 9.69 27.04 8.01
C ILE A 380 10.72 26.80 9.11
N ASP A 381 10.36 26.06 10.18
CA ASP A 381 11.27 25.81 11.29
C ASP A 381 12.41 24.89 10.84
N GLU A 382 12.12 23.89 9.99
CA GLU A 382 13.13 23.02 9.35
C GLU A 382 14.02 23.80 8.38
N ILE A 383 13.47 24.74 7.59
CA ILE A 383 14.25 25.62 6.72
C ILE A 383 15.23 26.45 7.56
N SER A 384 14.74 27.05 8.66
CA SER A 384 15.54 27.86 9.56
C SER A 384 16.61 27.04 10.31
N ARG A 385 16.24 25.86 10.81
CA ARG A 385 17.14 24.95 11.52
C ARG A 385 18.30 24.48 10.64
N LYS A 386 18.01 24.20 9.36
CA LYS A 386 18.98 23.74 8.36
C LYS A 386 19.68 24.90 7.63
N ASP A 387 19.33 26.15 7.93
CA ASP A 387 19.76 27.38 7.22
C ASP A 387 19.72 27.25 5.69
N ILE A 388 18.57 26.78 5.15
CA ILE A 388 18.40 26.56 3.72
C ILE A 388 18.00 27.87 3.04
N ARG A 389 18.73 28.28 1.98
CA ARG A 389 18.49 29.50 1.22
C ARG A 389 18.47 29.21 -0.28
N VAL A 390 17.63 29.93 -1.02
CA VAL A 390 17.60 29.83 -2.48
C VAL A 390 18.97 30.21 -3.06
N GLY A 391 19.51 29.32 -3.88
CA GLY A 391 20.87 29.41 -4.45
C GLY A 391 21.89 28.49 -3.80
N ASP A 392 21.59 27.88 -2.65
CA ASP A 392 22.46 26.90 -1.99
C ASP A 392 22.66 25.63 -2.83
N ILE A 393 23.83 25.01 -2.63
CA ILE A 393 23.98 23.59 -2.92
C ILE A 393 23.43 22.80 -1.74
N VAL A 394 22.51 21.91 -1.99
CA VAL A 394 21.79 21.14 -0.96
C VAL A 394 21.95 19.64 -1.19
N ILE A 395 21.93 18.89 -0.11
CA ILE A 395 21.86 17.43 -0.16
C ILE A 395 20.40 17.01 -0.25
N VAL A 396 20.09 16.28 -1.32
CA VAL A 396 18.77 15.70 -1.60
C VAL A 396 18.82 14.23 -1.27
N ARG A 397 17.81 13.73 -0.54
CA ARG A 397 17.63 12.30 -0.28
C ARG A 397 16.16 11.93 -0.39
N ARG A 398 15.87 10.63 -0.45
CA ARG A 398 14.49 10.12 -0.42
C ARG A 398 14.22 9.46 0.91
N ALA A 399 13.41 10.12 1.75
CA ALA A 399 13.00 9.57 3.04
C ALA A 399 12.18 8.29 2.83
N GLY A 400 12.66 7.17 3.42
CA GLY A 400 12.03 5.86 3.27
C GLY A 400 11.96 5.36 1.82
N ASP A 401 12.85 5.82 0.96
CA ASP A 401 12.90 5.57 -0.49
C ASP A 401 11.63 6.03 -1.26
N VAL A 402 10.81 6.90 -0.66
CA VAL A 402 9.54 7.35 -1.25
C VAL A 402 9.50 8.87 -1.48
N ILE A 403 9.70 9.68 -0.43
CA ILE A 403 9.50 11.13 -0.47
C ILE A 403 10.84 11.85 -0.57
N PRO A 404 11.10 12.62 -1.66
CA PRO A 404 12.29 13.45 -1.74
C PRO A 404 12.23 14.57 -0.70
N GLU A 405 13.35 14.75 0.04
CA GLU A 405 13.52 15.84 1.01
C GLU A 405 14.92 16.45 0.93
N ILE A 406 15.05 17.69 1.39
CA ILE A 406 16.34 18.33 1.59
C ILE A 406 16.89 17.92 2.96
N ALA A 407 18.00 17.17 2.95
CA ALA A 407 18.65 16.71 4.17
C ALA A 407 19.37 17.88 4.88
N ARG A 408 20.17 18.63 4.14
CA ARG A 408 20.95 19.79 4.67
C ARG A 408 21.43 20.69 3.53
N SER A 409 21.85 21.90 3.87
CA SER A 409 22.63 22.81 3.02
C SER A 409 24.12 22.52 3.15
N LEU A 410 24.89 22.69 2.07
CA LEU A 410 26.35 22.67 2.06
C LEU A 410 26.86 24.11 2.19
N LEU A 411 26.98 24.58 3.45
CA LEU A 411 27.35 25.98 3.76
C LEU A 411 28.72 26.34 3.23
N GLU A 412 29.61 25.37 3.10
CA GLU A 412 30.94 25.49 2.53
C GLU A 412 30.98 25.96 1.09
N TYR A 413 29.89 25.73 0.33
CA TYR A 413 29.75 26.20 -1.06
C TYR A 413 29.03 27.56 -1.18
N ARG A 414 28.55 28.11 -0.07
CA ARG A 414 27.86 29.41 -0.07
C ARG A 414 28.86 30.55 -0.21
N THR A 415 28.98 31.11 -1.41
CA THR A 415 29.99 32.13 -1.75
C THR A 415 29.48 33.57 -1.58
N SER A 416 28.19 33.78 -1.35
CA SER A 416 27.56 35.09 -1.20
C SER A 416 26.50 35.06 -0.11
N GLU A 417 26.14 36.26 0.39
CA GLU A 417 25.05 36.40 1.33
C GLU A 417 23.71 36.18 0.59
N LEU A 418 23.05 35.07 0.90
CA LEU A 418 21.75 34.69 0.32
C LEU A 418 20.63 35.13 1.26
N ALA A 419 19.50 35.53 0.69
CA ALA A 419 18.33 35.98 1.45
C ALA A 419 17.73 34.82 2.26
N ILE A 420 17.36 35.09 3.52
CA ILE A 420 16.63 34.17 4.37
C ILE A 420 15.21 34.04 3.83
N PHE A 421 14.75 32.79 3.67
CA PHE A 421 13.38 32.53 3.23
C PHE A 421 12.38 32.96 4.31
N LYS A 422 11.30 33.60 3.87
CA LYS A 422 10.18 33.98 4.73
C LYS A 422 8.89 33.42 4.14
N MET A 423 8.00 32.93 5.02
CA MET A 423 6.67 32.54 4.59
C MET A 423 5.90 33.75 4.08
N PRO A 424 5.09 33.61 3.02
CA PRO A 424 4.28 34.70 2.53
C PRO A 424 3.18 35.09 3.53
N GLU A 425 2.88 36.38 3.60
CA GLU A 425 1.77 36.92 4.42
C GLU A 425 0.40 36.62 3.81
N PHE A 426 0.37 36.39 2.48
CA PHE A 426 -0.83 36.10 1.73
C PHE A 426 -0.70 34.75 1.01
N CYS A 427 -1.81 34.04 0.94
CA CYS A 427 -1.90 32.76 0.25
C CYS A 427 -1.63 32.91 -1.25
N PRO A 428 -0.68 32.15 -1.83
CA PRO A 428 -0.36 32.26 -3.26
C PRO A 428 -1.50 31.84 -4.19
N VAL A 429 -2.54 31.14 -3.66
CA VAL A 429 -3.67 30.63 -4.45
C VAL A 429 -4.87 31.56 -4.41
N CYS A 430 -5.20 32.15 -3.25
CA CYS A 430 -6.44 32.92 -3.09
C CYS A 430 -6.24 34.33 -2.51
N ASN A 431 -5.01 34.71 -2.21
CA ASN A 431 -4.62 36.00 -1.63
C ASN A 431 -5.28 36.32 -0.26
N SER A 432 -5.83 35.31 0.42
CA SER A 432 -6.28 35.46 1.81
C SER A 432 -5.08 35.48 2.76
N HIS A 433 -5.25 36.03 3.95
CA HIS A 433 -4.18 36.05 4.96
C HIS A 433 -3.68 34.65 5.31
N VAL A 434 -2.40 34.59 5.65
CA VAL A 434 -1.73 33.40 6.17
C VAL A 434 -1.41 33.64 7.63
N VAL A 435 -1.84 32.75 8.51
CA VAL A 435 -1.63 32.84 9.94
C VAL A 435 -0.83 31.66 10.46
N ARG A 436 -0.09 31.86 11.54
CA ARG A 436 0.53 30.78 12.32
C ARG A 436 -0.09 30.82 13.71
N GLU A 437 -0.69 29.72 14.13
CA GLU A 437 -1.21 29.61 15.50
C GLU A 437 -0.06 29.42 16.50
N GLU A 438 -0.24 29.96 17.71
CA GLU A 438 0.75 29.76 18.78
C GLU A 438 0.95 28.26 19.04
N ASN A 439 2.21 27.83 19.12
CA ASN A 439 2.65 26.44 19.29
C ASN A 439 2.43 25.50 18.09
N GLU A 440 2.01 25.98 16.92
CA GLU A 440 2.04 25.19 15.69
C GLU A 440 3.23 25.57 14.79
N ALA A 441 3.87 24.55 14.19
CA ALA A 441 4.90 24.77 13.16
C ALA A 441 4.29 25.17 11.79
N ALA A 442 2.99 24.97 11.61
CA ALA A 442 2.30 25.12 10.34
C ALA A 442 1.75 26.54 10.15
N PHE A 443 2.06 27.13 9.01
CA PHE A 443 1.36 28.32 8.49
C PHE A 443 0.12 27.89 7.72
N ARG A 444 -0.97 28.66 7.85
CA ARG A 444 -2.27 28.32 7.24
C ARG A 444 -2.93 29.48 6.53
N CYS A 445 -3.51 29.20 5.37
CA CYS A 445 -4.41 30.08 4.69
C CYS A 445 -5.78 30.09 5.38
N VAL A 446 -6.29 31.27 5.76
CA VAL A 446 -7.62 31.42 6.36
C VAL A 446 -8.76 31.43 5.36
N GLY A 447 -8.49 31.34 4.05
CA GLY A 447 -9.47 31.43 2.98
C GLY A 447 -10.47 30.26 2.91
N GLY A 448 -10.31 29.19 3.71
CA GLY A 448 -11.25 28.08 3.84
C GLY A 448 -11.75 27.54 2.48
N LEU A 449 -13.05 27.36 2.34
CA LEU A 449 -13.69 26.91 1.11
C LEU A 449 -13.61 27.94 -0.05
N TYR A 450 -13.25 29.18 0.23
CA TYR A 450 -13.00 30.19 -0.79
C TYR A 450 -11.68 29.97 -1.53
N CYS A 451 -10.66 29.43 -0.84
CA CYS A 451 -9.38 29.12 -1.44
C CYS A 451 -9.52 27.95 -2.42
N LEU A 452 -9.14 28.17 -3.68
CA LEU A 452 -9.28 27.16 -4.74
C LEU A 452 -8.55 25.83 -4.41
N ALA A 453 -7.37 25.90 -3.76
CA ALA A 453 -6.63 24.70 -3.34
C ALA A 453 -7.38 23.94 -2.23
N GLN A 454 -7.94 24.64 -1.25
CA GLN A 454 -8.71 24.01 -0.18
C GLN A 454 -10.03 23.44 -0.70
N LYS A 455 -10.71 24.16 -1.58
CA LYS A 455 -11.96 23.74 -2.24
C LYS A 455 -11.79 22.43 -3.00
N LYS A 456 -10.76 22.33 -3.86
CA LYS A 456 -10.45 21.11 -4.61
C LYS A 456 -10.25 19.93 -3.66
N HIS A 457 -9.45 20.11 -2.62
CA HIS A 457 -9.18 19.06 -1.63
C HIS A 457 -10.40 18.69 -0.78
N ALA A 458 -11.24 19.67 -0.40
CA ALA A 458 -12.48 19.41 0.34
C ALA A 458 -13.45 18.56 -0.49
N ILE A 459 -13.62 18.87 -1.77
CA ILE A 459 -14.47 18.11 -2.68
C ILE A 459 -13.90 16.69 -2.89
N THR A 460 -12.58 16.56 -3.11
CA THR A 460 -11.93 15.25 -3.23
C THR A 460 -12.06 14.41 -1.94
N HIS A 461 -11.92 15.05 -0.78
CA HIS A 461 -12.11 14.40 0.52
C HIS A 461 -13.55 13.90 0.69
N PHE A 462 -14.53 14.75 0.38
CA PHE A 462 -15.96 14.41 0.42
C PHE A 462 -16.30 13.23 -0.50
N ALA A 463 -15.72 13.18 -1.70
CA ALA A 463 -15.90 12.08 -2.65
C ALA A 463 -15.14 10.80 -2.29
N SER A 464 -14.21 10.85 -1.34
CA SER A 464 -13.30 9.75 -1.01
C SER A 464 -14.01 8.48 -0.49
N LYS A 465 -13.31 7.33 -0.52
CA LYS A 465 -13.82 6.01 -0.13
C LYS A 465 -14.37 5.98 1.31
N LEU A 466 -13.73 6.69 2.24
CA LEU A 466 -14.13 6.73 3.65
C LEU A 466 -15.26 7.74 3.92
N ALA A 467 -15.44 8.71 3.02
CA ALA A 467 -16.55 9.66 3.05
C ALA A 467 -17.72 9.14 2.20
N LEU A 468 -18.15 9.82 1.15
CA LEU A 468 -19.33 9.44 0.37
C LEU A 468 -19.07 8.39 -0.71
N ASN A 469 -17.81 7.99 -0.91
CA ASN A 469 -17.40 6.91 -1.82
C ASN A 469 -17.94 7.09 -3.26
N ILE A 470 -17.71 8.27 -3.84
CA ILE A 470 -18.11 8.56 -5.22
C ILE A 470 -17.00 8.05 -6.16
N ASP A 471 -17.21 6.84 -6.68
CA ASP A 471 -16.25 6.21 -7.57
C ASP A 471 -16.13 7.00 -8.88
N GLY A 472 -14.90 7.15 -9.39
CA GLY A 472 -14.60 7.95 -10.57
C GLY A 472 -14.39 9.45 -10.31
N MET A 473 -14.66 9.97 -9.11
CA MET A 473 -14.41 11.37 -8.73
C MET A 473 -13.04 11.55 -8.05
N GLY A 474 -11.97 11.19 -8.76
CA GLY A 474 -10.60 11.40 -8.30
C GLY A 474 -10.13 12.84 -8.43
N GLU A 475 -8.93 13.13 -7.90
CA GLU A 475 -8.36 14.50 -7.84
C GLU A 475 -8.35 15.23 -9.19
N LYS A 476 -7.96 14.55 -10.29
CA LYS A 476 -7.94 15.15 -11.64
C LYS A 476 -9.33 15.51 -12.17
N VAL A 477 -10.34 14.72 -11.82
CA VAL A 477 -11.73 15.00 -12.22
C VAL A 477 -12.26 16.19 -11.45
N VAL A 478 -12.03 16.21 -10.13
CA VAL A 478 -12.38 17.36 -9.28
C VAL A 478 -11.67 18.65 -9.76
N GLU A 479 -10.40 18.55 -10.14
CA GLU A 479 -9.65 19.67 -10.69
C GLU A 479 -10.32 20.24 -11.94
N GLN A 480 -10.65 19.41 -12.92
CA GLN A 480 -11.36 19.85 -14.13
C GLN A 480 -12.74 20.45 -13.83
N LEU A 481 -13.51 19.81 -12.92
CA LEU A 481 -14.83 20.31 -12.54
C LEU A 481 -14.78 21.70 -11.89
N VAL A 482 -13.79 21.93 -11.01
CA VAL A 482 -13.61 23.21 -10.33
C VAL A 482 -13.07 24.29 -11.30
N GLU A 483 -12.09 23.95 -12.14
CA GLU A 483 -11.50 24.89 -13.12
C GLU A 483 -12.47 25.30 -14.21
N ASN A 484 -13.36 24.39 -14.63
CA ASN A 484 -14.45 24.70 -15.56
C ASN A 484 -15.69 25.32 -14.88
N HIS A 485 -15.60 25.67 -13.59
CA HIS A 485 -16.67 26.27 -12.80
C HIS A 485 -17.98 25.44 -12.76
N LEU A 486 -17.90 24.12 -12.96
CA LEU A 486 -19.03 23.20 -12.90
C LEU A 486 -19.46 22.90 -11.47
N ILE A 487 -18.53 22.93 -10.52
CA ILE A 487 -18.78 22.78 -9.09
C ILE A 487 -18.03 23.84 -8.29
N ASN A 488 -18.67 24.40 -7.27
CA ASN A 488 -18.08 25.38 -6.35
C ASN A 488 -17.99 24.87 -4.90
N ASN A 489 -18.78 23.86 -4.55
CA ASN A 489 -18.79 23.22 -3.24
C ASN A 489 -19.27 21.76 -3.37
N ILE A 490 -19.28 21.05 -2.25
CA ILE A 490 -19.63 19.63 -2.21
C ILE A 490 -21.09 19.33 -2.58
N ALA A 491 -22.02 20.26 -2.39
CA ALA A 491 -23.42 20.07 -2.78
C ALA A 491 -23.62 20.14 -4.30
N ASP A 492 -22.80 20.91 -5.02
CA ASP A 492 -22.89 21.06 -6.48
C ASP A 492 -22.57 19.75 -7.23
N ILE A 493 -21.89 18.79 -6.57
CA ILE A 493 -21.63 17.44 -7.11
C ILE A 493 -22.94 16.79 -7.59
N TYR A 494 -23.99 16.94 -6.81
CA TYR A 494 -25.29 16.32 -7.05
C TYR A 494 -26.14 17.01 -8.14
N SER A 495 -25.67 18.14 -8.63
CA SER A 495 -26.28 18.91 -9.74
C SER A 495 -25.58 18.67 -11.09
N LEU A 496 -24.54 17.83 -11.12
CA LEU A 496 -23.82 17.51 -12.35
C LEU A 496 -24.70 16.73 -13.34
N SER A 497 -24.64 17.11 -14.60
CA SER A 497 -25.36 16.46 -15.71
C SER A 497 -24.41 15.72 -16.65
N MET A 498 -24.96 14.77 -17.41
CA MET A 498 -24.22 14.07 -18.48
C MET A 498 -23.55 15.05 -19.44
N ASP A 499 -24.29 16.06 -19.90
CA ASP A 499 -23.80 17.05 -20.88
C ASP A 499 -22.64 17.88 -20.33
N SER A 500 -22.62 18.16 -19.02
CA SER A 500 -21.50 18.86 -18.38
C SER A 500 -20.26 17.99 -18.26
N LEU A 501 -20.42 16.71 -17.94
CA LEU A 501 -19.32 15.77 -17.81
C LEU A 501 -18.67 15.41 -19.16
N MET A 502 -19.47 15.27 -20.21
CA MET A 502 -18.97 14.98 -21.56
C MET A 502 -18.08 16.10 -22.15
N LYS A 503 -18.09 17.30 -21.56
CA LYS A 503 -17.21 18.41 -21.94
C LYS A 503 -15.83 18.34 -21.32
N LEU A 504 -15.63 17.45 -20.33
CA LEU A 504 -14.34 17.28 -19.64
C LEU A 504 -13.38 16.44 -20.51
N GLU A 505 -12.09 16.74 -20.39
CA GLU A 505 -11.05 15.95 -21.07
C GLU A 505 -11.10 14.49 -20.66
N ARG A 506 -11.06 13.58 -21.63
CA ARG A 506 -11.06 12.13 -21.46
C ARG A 506 -12.35 11.56 -20.85
N PHE A 507 -13.44 12.33 -20.82
CA PHE A 507 -14.77 11.85 -20.47
C PHE A 507 -15.56 11.49 -21.71
N GLY A 508 -15.91 10.21 -21.84
CA GLY A 508 -16.86 9.71 -22.84
C GLY A 508 -18.20 9.36 -22.19
N GLN A 509 -19.14 8.89 -23.00
CA GLN A 509 -20.49 8.52 -22.54
C GLN A 509 -20.45 7.55 -21.35
N LYS A 510 -19.71 6.42 -21.45
CA LYS A 510 -19.65 5.38 -20.41
C LYS A 510 -19.05 5.89 -19.10
N SER A 511 -18.00 6.72 -19.16
CA SER A 511 -17.39 7.31 -17.94
C SER A 511 -18.30 8.30 -17.24
N SER A 512 -19.05 9.09 -18.02
CA SER A 512 -20.04 10.04 -17.49
C SER A 512 -21.23 9.31 -16.86
N GLU A 513 -21.75 8.25 -17.49
CA GLU A 513 -22.83 7.39 -16.94
C GLU A 513 -22.39 6.75 -15.61
N ASN A 514 -21.17 6.20 -15.55
CA ASN A 514 -20.64 5.58 -14.35
C ASN A 514 -20.51 6.60 -13.21
N LEU A 515 -19.99 7.80 -13.50
CA LEU A 515 -19.84 8.85 -12.48
C LEU A 515 -21.20 9.35 -11.98
N ILE A 516 -22.18 9.61 -12.84
CA ILE A 516 -23.54 10.00 -12.45
C ILE A 516 -24.21 8.90 -11.61
N SER A 517 -24.02 7.62 -11.97
CA SER A 517 -24.50 6.49 -11.19
C SER A 517 -23.87 6.47 -9.79
N ALA A 518 -22.55 6.66 -9.68
CA ALA A 518 -21.84 6.71 -8.41
C ALA A 518 -22.30 7.89 -7.53
N ILE A 519 -22.50 9.07 -8.13
CA ILE A 519 -23.05 10.25 -7.45
C ILE A 519 -24.44 9.95 -6.90
N ASN A 520 -25.33 9.34 -7.68
CA ASN A 520 -26.68 9.01 -7.22
C ASN A 520 -26.67 7.94 -6.12
N GLN A 521 -25.81 6.93 -6.21
CA GLN A 521 -25.65 5.92 -5.16
C GLN A 521 -25.14 6.51 -3.85
N SER A 522 -24.28 7.52 -3.90
CA SER A 522 -23.70 8.17 -2.72
C SER A 522 -24.71 9.00 -1.91
N LYS A 523 -25.90 9.30 -2.47
CA LYS A 523 -26.98 10.01 -1.75
C LYS A 523 -27.47 9.24 -0.55
N ASN A 524 -27.48 7.90 -0.59
CA ASN A 524 -27.85 7.06 0.55
C ASN A 524 -26.57 6.63 1.28
N THR A 525 -26.34 7.22 2.43
CA THR A 525 -25.12 7.01 3.20
C THR A 525 -25.39 6.90 4.70
N THR A 526 -24.37 7.00 5.53
CA THR A 526 -24.50 6.99 7.00
C THR A 526 -24.05 8.34 7.58
N LEU A 527 -24.62 8.70 8.74
CA LEU A 527 -24.33 9.98 9.39
C LEU A 527 -22.82 10.19 9.64
N ASN A 528 -22.10 9.15 10.08
CA ASN A 528 -20.67 9.25 10.32
C ASN A 528 -19.86 9.54 9.05
N ARG A 529 -20.29 9.02 7.91
CA ARG A 529 -19.62 9.26 6.62
C ARG A 529 -19.83 10.70 6.15
N ILE A 530 -21.01 11.27 6.41
CA ILE A 530 -21.27 12.68 6.14
C ILE A 530 -20.40 13.54 7.06
N ILE A 531 -20.42 13.32 8.38
CA ILE A 531 -19.60 14.08 9.34
C ILE A 531 -18.11 14.04 8.95
N TYR A 532 -17.60 12.85 8.62
CA TYR A 532 -16.22 12.72 8.14
C TYR A 532 -15.98 13.47 6.82
N GLY A 533 -16.95 13.36 5.88
CA GLY A 533 -16.89 14.01 4.56
C GLY A 533 -16.91 15.53 4.61
N LEU A 534 -17.55 16.13 5.63
CA LEU A 534 -17.52 17.59 5.85
C LEU A 534 -16.10 18.11 6.10
N GLY A 535 -15.14 17.24 6.48
CA GLY A 535 -13.75 17.61 6.66
C GLY A 535 -13.50 18.56 7.83
N ILE A 536 -14.32 18.49 8.89
CA ILE A 536 -14.16 19.28 10.11
C ILE A 536 -12.76 18.99 10.68
N ARG A 537 -12.03 20.05 11.02
CA ARG A 537 -10.67 19.93 11.54
C ARG A 537 -10.63 19.05 12.79
N ASN A 538 -9.62 18.22 12.90
CA ASN A 538 -9.42 17.27 14.00
C ASN A 538 -10.52 16.20 14.18
N VAL A 539 -11.51 16.13 13.26
CA VAL A 539 -12.52 15.07 13.24
C VAL A 539 -12.08 13.99 12.25
N GLY A 540 -11.52 12.91 12.79
CA GLY A 540 -11.15 11.70 12.06
C GLY A 540 -12.34 10.76 11.85
N GLU A 541 -12.09 9.63 11.15
CA GLU A 541 -13.13 8.61 10.89
C GLU A 541 -13.74 8.06 12.19
N GLN A 542 -12.91 7.78 13.21
CA GLN A 542 -13.39 7.25 14.48
C GLN A 542 -14.21 8.31 15.25
N THR A 543 -13.69 9.53 15.35
CA THR A 543 -14.41 10.64 15.99
C THR A 543 -15.75 10.92 15.31
N ALA A 544 -15.82 10.85 13.97
CA ALA A 544 -17.06 10.98 13.23
C ALA A 544 -18.09 9.88 13.57
N LYS A 545 -17.62 8.64 13.80
CA LYS A 545 -18.50 7.54 14.26
C LYS A 545 -19.04 7.80 15.67
N ASP A 546 -18.19 8.28 16.56
CA ASP A 546 -18.57 8.54 17.94
C ASP A 546 -19.54 9.74 18.04
N LEU A 547 -19.32 10.80 17.25
CA LEU A 547 -20.24 11.92 17.11
C LEU A 547 -21.60 11.49 16.52
N ALA A 548 -21.60 10.68 15.46
CA ALA A 548 -22.82 10.17 14.85
C ALA A 548 -23.65 9.34 15.85
N LYS A 549 -22.98 8.53 16.67
CA LYS A 549 -23.62 7.73 17.72
C LYS A 549 -24.18 8.60 18.84
N ALA A 550 -23.43 9.63 19.26
CA ALA A 550 -23.83 10.50 20.37
C ALA A 550 -25.00 11.42 20.00
N PHE A 551 -24.97 12.02 18.83
CA PHE A 551 -25.97 13.04 18.44
C PHE A 551 -27.10 12.51 17.57
N GLY A 552 -26.92 11.40 16.85
CA GLY A 552 -27.95 10.72 16.06
C GLY A 552 -28.40 11.45 14.80
N SER A 553 -28.20 12.76 14.69
CA SER A 553 -28.52 13.57 13.52
C SER A 553 -27.54 14.74 13.34
N LEU A 554 -27.46 15.30 12.12
CA LEU A 554 -26.70 16.52 11.86
C LEU A 554 -27.28 17.71 12.61
N ASP A 555 -28.59 17.84 12.67
CA ASP A 555 -29.28 18.96 13.37
C ASP A 555 -28.88 19.02 14.84
N ASN A 556 -28.84 17.87 15.52
CA ASN A 556 -28.42 17.80 16.92
C ASN A 556 -26.90 18.15 17.07
N LEU A 557 -26.08 17.76 16.11
CA LEU A 557 -24.64 18.08 16.13
C LEU A 557 -24.38 19.55 15.87
N ILE A 558 -25.14 20.18 14.97
CA ILE A 558 -25.02 21.61 14.63
C ILE A 558 -25.29 22.50 15.86
N VAL A 559 -26.27 22.13 16.70
CA VAL A 559 -26.65 22.90 17.89
C VAL A 559 -25.98 22.39 19.17
N ALA A 560 -25.02 21.47 19.06
CA ALA A 560 -24.35 20.86 20.20
C ALA A 560 -23.54 21.89 21.00
N THR A 561 -23.74 21.88 22.34
CA THR A 561 -22.92 22.72 23.22
C THR A 561 -21.52 22.10 23.42
N ARG A 562 -20.55 22.95 23.87
CA ARG A 562 -19.19 22.48 24.18
C ARG A 562 -19.21 21.35 25.23
N GLU A 563 -20.04 21.48 26.25
CA GLU A 563 -20.19 20.50 27.32
C GLU A 563 -20.68 19.16 26.77
N ALA A 564 -21.64 19.18 25.85
CA ALA A 564 -22.18 17.98 25.22
C ALA A 564 -21.11 17.31 24.31
N LEU A 565 -20.34 18.09 23.59
CA LEU A 565 -19.25 17.58 22.75
C LEU A 565 -18.15 16.92 23.58
N LEU A 566 -17.78 17.50 24.72
CA LEU A 566 -16.75 16.97 25.63
C LEU A 566 -17.17 15.64 26.32
N GLN A 567 -18.45 15.28 26.29
CA GLN A 567 -18.92 13.97 26.79
C GLN A 567 -18.69 12.84 25.77
N VAL A 568 -18.37 13.18 24.52
CA VAL A 568 -18.11 12.18 23.47
C VAL A 568 -16.69 11.64 23.61
N SER A 569 -16.53 10.31 23.51
CA SER A 569 -15.21 9.67 23.56
C SER A 569 -14.27 10.26 22.49
N GLU A 570 -12.99 10.44 22.82
CA GLU A 570 -11.96 10.98 21.93
C GLU A 570 -12.18 12.47 21.50
N VAL A 571 -13.16 13.17 22.08
CA VAL A 571 -13.40 14.59 21.83
C VAL A 571 -12.84 15.42 23.02
N GLY A 572 -11.67 16.01 22.79
CA GLY A 572 -11.08 16.99 23.73
C GLY A 572 -11.41 18.43 23.33
N ASP A 573 -10.90 19.39 24.11
CA ASP A 573 -11.16 20.82 23.90
C ASP A 573 -10.87 21.32 22.49
N VAL A 574 -9.76 20.87 21.88
CA VAL A 574 -9.36 21.25 20.52
C VAL A 574 -10.37 20.78 19.48
N VAL A 575 -10.84 19.54 19.62
CA VAL A 575 -11.83 18.95 18.69
C VAL A 575 -13.19 19.63 18.87
N ALA A 576 -13.64 19.84 20.12
CA ALA A 576 -14.89 20.52 20.42
C ALA A 576 -14.90 21.94 19.84
N THR A 577 -13.82 22.71 20.03
CA THR A 577 -13.66 24.04 19.45
C THR A 577 -13.73 23.99 17.92
N SER A 578 -13.02 23.06 17.28
CA SER A 578 -13.05 22.91 15.81
C SER A 578 -14.44 22.61 15.26
N ILE A 579 -15.26 21.83 15.99
CA ILE A 579 -16.64 21.53 15.61
C ILE A 579 -17.52 22.77 15.73
N ILE A 580 -17.43 23.49 16.85
CA ILE A 580 -18.20 24.71 17.11
C ILE A 580 -17.86 25.77 16.06
N ASP A 581 -16.59 26.03 15.82
CA ASP A 581 -16.13 27.01 14.85
C ASP A 581 -16.62 26.68 13.42
N PHE A 582 -16.61 25.39 13.07
CA PHE A 582 -17.09 24.94 11.76
C PHE A 582 -18.58 25.23 11.56
N PHE A 583 -19.41 24.97 12.55
CA PHE A 583 -20.86 25.22 12.47
C PHE A 583 -21.25 26.66 12.78
N ALA A 584 -20.38 27.45 13.40
CA ALA A 584 -20.57 28.90 13.55
C ALA A 584 -20.48 29.65 12.19
N GLU A 585 -19.79 29.06 11.22
CA GLU A 585 -19.71 29.61 9.87
C GLU A 585 -21.02 29.37 9.10
N ALA A 586 -21.79 30.41 8.87
CA ALA A 586 -23.10 30.35 8.18
C ALA A 586 -23.01 29.62 6.83
N HIS A 587 -21.92 29.84 6.09
CA HIS A 587 -21.65 29.20 4.80
C HIS A 587 -21.58 27.66 4.88
N ASN A 588 -20.99 27.12 5.94
CA ASN A 588 -20.92 25.66 6.12
C ASN A 588 -22.32 25.08 6.38
N CYS A 589 -23.14 25.76 7.19
CA CYS A 589 -24.53 25.35 7.44
C CYS A 589 -25.38 25.43 6.16
N GLU A 590 -25.18 26.46 5.32
CA GLU A 590 -25.85 26.56 4.01
C GLU A 590 -25.52 25.38 3.09
N ILE A 591 -24.24 24.99 3.02
CA ILE A 591 -23.82 23.83 2.22
C ILE A 591 -24.46 22.54 2.73
N ILE A 592 -24.57 22.37 4.04
CA ILE A 592 -25.22 21.20 4.66
C ILE A 592 -26.71 21.17 4.30
N THR A 593 -27.40 22.32 4.41
CA THR A 593 -28.80 22.43 4.00
C THR A 593 -28.97 22.03 2.54
N ARG A 594 -28.12 22.55 1.66
CA ARG A 594 -28.15 22.19 0.23
C ARG A 594 -27.88 20.72 -0.04
N LEU A 595 -27.00 20.05 0.76
CA LEU A 595 -26.79 18.59 0.64
C LEU A 595 -28.07 17.82 0.95
N VAL A 596 -28.82 18.23 1.94
CA VAL A 596 -30.13 17.63 2.27
C VAL A 596 -31.14 17.90 1.15
N ASP A 597 -31.21 19.14 0.64
CA ASP A 597 -32.14 19.55 -0.43
C ASP A 597 -31.90 18.78 -1.75
N VAL A 598 -30.65 18.44 -2.10
CA VAL A 598 -30.33 17.64 -3.29
C VAL A 598 -30.54 16.13 -3.06
N GLY A 599 -31.05 15.74 -1.87
CA GLY A 599 -31.48 14.37 -1.56
C GLY A 599 -30.40 13.48 -0.95
N VAL A 600 -29.33 14.04 -0.37
CA VAL A 600 -28.42 13.27 0.48
C VAL A 600 -29.12 12.91 1.78
N SER A 601 -29.23 11.62 2.05
CA SER A 601 -29.97 11.08 3.18
C SER A 601 -29.14 10.06 3.95
N TYR A 602 -29.43 9.94 5.23
CA TYR A 602 -28.81 8.96 6.12
C TYR A 602 -29.87 8.38 7.07
N GLU A 603 -29.65 7.12 7.44
CA GLU A 603 -30.50 6.52 8.47
C GLU A 603 -30.28 7.22 9.81
N LEU A 604 -31.36 7.70 10.42
CA LEU A 604 -31.31 8.22 11.78
C LEU A 604 -30.89 7.08 12.71
N VAL A 605 -29.74 7.22 13.33
CA VAL A 605 -29.32 6.29 14.38
C VAL A 605 -30.25 6.53 15.57
N LYS A 606 -31.31 5.74 15.67
CA LYS A 606 -32.10 5.74 16.90
C LYS A 606 -31.13 5.35 18.00
N ALA A 607 -30.89 6.26 18.93
CA ALA A 607 -30.17 5.98 20.17
C ALA A 607 -31.00 4.92 20.93
N GLN A 608 -30.81 3.65 20.58
CA GLN A 608 -31.37 2.54 21.33
C GLN A 608 -30.44 2.29 22.52
N ASN A 609 -30.49 3.21 23.49
CA ASN A 609 -30.04 2.88 24.84
C ASN A 609 -31.05 1.87 25.42
N ARG A 610 -30.93 0.62 24.97
CA ARG A 610 -31.60 -0.49 25.65
C ARG A 610 -30.87 -0.70 26.98
N TYR A 611 -31.44 -0.19 28.06
CA TYR A 611 -30.92 -0.47 29.39
C TYR A 611 -31.12 -1.96 29.70
N HIS A 612 -30.05 -2.66 30.04
CA HIS A 612 -30.08 -4.01 30.54
C HIS A 612 -29.20 -4.09 31.78
N ALA A 613 -29.84 -4.36 32.95
CA ALA A 613 -29.19 -4.27 34.26
C ALA A 613 -27.85 -5.05 34.39
N GLN A 614 -27.66 -6.10 33.60
CA GLN A 614 -26.46 -6.94 33.63
C GLN A 614 -25.43 -6.61 32.54
N ILE A 615 -25.78 -5.74 31.59
CA ILE A 615 -24.92 -5.45 30.40
C ILE A 615 -24.49 -3.98 30.40
N THR A 616 -25.38 -3.05 30.71
CA THR A 616 -25.12 -1.62 30.66
C THR A 616 -24.02 -1.23 31.64
N GLY A 617 -22.99 -0.55 31.15
CA GLY A 617 -21.84 -0.09 31.95
C GLY A 617 -20.77 -1.16 32.24
N GLN A 618 -20.97 -2.41 31.80
CA GLN A 618 -19.98 -3.49 31.98
C GLN A 618 -18.96 -3.51 30.84
N ILE A 619 -17.78 -4.05 31.12
CA ILE A 619 -16.71 -4.26 30.13
C ILE A 619 -16.68 -5.74 29.75
N TYR A 620 -16.84 -6.01 28.47
CA TYR A 620 -16.77 -7.38 27.93
C TYR A 620 -15.55 -7.58 27.06
N VAL A 621 -15.01 -8.78 27.10
CA VAL A 621 -14.00 -9.26 26.14
C VAL A 621 -14.57 -10.48 25.44
N ILE A 622 -14.70 -10.40 24.12
CA ILE A 622 -15.26 -11.47 23.29
C ILE A 622 -14.11 -12.39 22.88
N THR A 623 -14.08 -13.63 23.43
CA THR A 623 -13.08 -14.64 23.11
C THR A 623 -13.72 -15.86 22.46
N GLY A 624 -12.94 -16.63 21.67
CA GLY A 624 -13.41 -17.85 21.03
C GLY A 624 -14.19 -17.63 19.72
N SER A 625 -14.69 -18.73 19.15
CA SER A 625 -15.55 -18.76 17.96
C SER A 625 -16.99 -19.10 18.34
N PHE A 626 -17.93 -18.47 17.69
CA PHE A 626 -19.36 -18.67 17.91
C PHE A 626 -19.98 -19.36 16.69
N VAL A 627 -20.82 -20.37 16.93
CA VAL A 627 -21.40 -21.19 15.86
C VAL A 627 -22.45 -20.41 15.03
N ASN A 628 -23.21 -19.52 15.67
CA ASN A 628 -24.37 -18.86 15.05
C ASN A 628 -24.24 -17.33 14.91
N TYR A 629 -23.13 -16.74 15.36
CA TYR A 629 -22.97 -15.27 15.36
C TYR A 629 -21.54 -14.89 14.99
N LYS A 630 -21.38 -13.83 14.19
CA LYS A 630 -20.08 -13.21 13.98
C LYS A 630 -19.68 -12.40 15.20
N ARG A 631 -18.40 -12.33 15.49
CA ARG A 631 -17.85 -11.58 16.63
C ARG A 631 -18.25 -10.10 16.60
N GLU A 632 -18.32 -9.53 15.40
CA GLU A 632 -18.75 -8.15 15.15
C GLU A 632 -20.23 -7.93 15.49
N ASP A 633 -21.10 -8.91 15.20
CA ASP A 633 -22.54 -8.82 15.52
C ASP A 633 -22.77 -8.84 17.05
N ILE A 634 -22.04 -9.71 17.75
CA ILE A 634 -22.10 -9.76 19.23
C ILE A 634 -21.56 -8.47 19.83
N LYS A 635 -20.47 -7.93 19.29
CA LYS A 635 -19.91 -6.65 19.71
C LYS A 635 -20.95 -5.53 19.55
N ALA A 636 -21.56 -5.43 18.38
CA ALA A 636 -22.61 -4.44 18.11
C ALA A 636 -23.81 -4.56 19.05
N VAL A 637 -24.25 -5.79 19.38
CA VAL A 637 -25.34 -6.04 20.31
C VAL A 637 -24.96 -5.59 21.72
N LEU A 638 -23.78 -5.94 22.23
CA LEU A 638 -23.33 -5.53 23.57
C LEU A 638 -23.18 -4.01 23.68
N GLU A 639 -22.62 -3.37 22.66
CA GLU A 639 -22.49 -1.91 22.60
C GLU A 639 -23.85 -1.21 22.51
N ASN A 640 -24.85 -1.79 21.83
CA ASN A 640 -26.24 -1.28 21.82
C ASN A 640 -26.94 -1.35 23.18
N TYR A 641 -26.48 -2.26 24.05
CA TYR A 641 -26.92 -2.32 25.45
C TYR A 641 -26.07 -1.47 26.41
N GLY A 642 -25.16 -0.64 25.87
CA GLY A 642 -24.31 0.27 26.65
C GLY A 642 -23.15 -0.41 27.37
N ALA A 643 -22.71 -1.58 26.90
CA ALA A 643 -21.47 -2.23 27.35
C ALA A 643 -20.25 -1.67 26.61
N LYS A 644 -19.08 -1.73 27.24
CA LYS A 644 -17.78 -1.48 26.60
C LYS A 644 -17.14 -2.82 26.20
N VAL A 645 -16.78 -2.97 24.92
CA VAL A 645 -16.12 -4.20 24.45
C VAL A 645 -14.63 -3.94 24.25
N ALA A 646 -13.80 -4.55 25.07
CA ALA A 646 -12.34 -4.47 25.02
C ALA A 646 -11.74 -5.61 24.17
N SER A 647 -10.57 -5.36 23.58
CA SER A 647 -9.85 -6.35 22.76
C SER A 647 -9.10 -7.41 23.60
N SER A 648 -8.79 -7.09 24.85
CA SER A 648 -8.07 -7.98 25.78
C SER A 648 -8.46 -7.69 27.23
N VAL A 649 -8.28 -8.69 28.10
CA VAL A 649 -8.39 -8.51 29.54
C VAL A 649 -7.11 -7.85 30.04
N SER A 650 -7.19 -6.65 30.60
CA SER A 650 -6.10 -6.05 31.37
C SER A 650 -6.19 -6.51 32.83
N LYS A 651 -5.04 -6.83 33.43
CA LYS A 651 -4.95 -7.10 34.87
C LYS A 651 -5.17 -5.84 35.68
#